data_34c2bd6277331ea043d7f48620840aae
#
_entry.id   34c2bd6277331ea043d7f48620840aae
#
_cell.length_a   1.000
_cell.length_b   1.000
_cell.length_c   1.000
_cell.angle_alpha   90.00
_cell.angle_beta   90.00
_cell.angle_gamma   90.00
#
_symmetry.space_group_name_H-M   'P 1'
#
loop_
_entity.id
_entity.type
_entity.pdbx_description
1 polymer ?
#
loop_
_entity_poly.entity_id
_entity_poly.type
_entity_poly.pdbx_seq_one_letter_code
_entity_poly.pdbx_strand_id
1 'polypeptide(L)'
;MRILLLMRGVPGSGKSTFIKEQGLEPYTLSADALRLLYASPMLDNAGRWCISPHFDKQMWPFLLQTLEERMKRGCFTVVDATNIRGRDMTAYKKLANEYKYRIYVVDFTDITLEEAKKRNLLREEYKQVPENVIERMYAQMADNKVPSAITVIKPGELSQIWYKPRDLSAYKKVIHIGDIHGCYQPLKEYLEAINPQNYYIFLGDYIDRGSENAEVLQLLLQLAALDNVTLLEGNHEANLRDYGLADGIASKEFRMQTAPELAQAGLSRKAVYNFYRKLSQCFCYTYQGKKVLVSHGGLARMPENLSFVATAELIYGTGVYEDALDVDMSFAKHAAADEYQVHGHRNYEGVPAEVNEHCFNLDGAVEMGGQLRALELSEDGFAVVTIGNALEYLDKKKGGKGSKANAKIENVQQLLANFAGNPLIKEKSFGVISSFNFTRDAFYNKTWDDVTCKARGLYINKRTEKIVARSYDKFFNLDERPETKLNALRHNLQFPVQAYVKVNGFLGIVGYDSAQKKLLITSKDDMYGLYAKIFKNTLAAELKERMQLLENFVRTNNCSVIFECIEPEIDPHIIEYKKPQVVLLEIIENELNFAHRPYAELVALGEQLQIEVKEQACTLASWDELQAWLKTIMQEDYLYDGKHIEGFVIEDSRRFMTKLKLAYYSKWKRLRRVAEATLRHGAVKAKWQLNDELSREFYQWLQEEIYPLRKGDGTYAFATDIISLRKRFDER
;
A
#
# COMPACT_ATOMS: atom_id res chain seq x y z
N MET A 1 18.56 -8.54 -5.70
CA MET A 1 18.74 -9.72 -6.61
C MET A 1 18.33 -11.00 -5.90
N ARG A 2 17.58 -11.87 -6.58
CA ARG A 2 17.02 -13.10 -5.98
C ARG A 2 17.93 -14.27 -6.37
N ILE A 3 18.77 -14.70 -5.43
CA ILE A 3 19.75 -15.79 -5.64
C ILE A 3 19.50 -16.91 -4.65
N LEU A 4 19.47 -18.15 -5.15
CA LEU A 4 19.49 -19.38 -4.40
C LEU A 4 20.77 -20.14 -4.70
N LEU A 5 21.58 -20.41 -3.67
CA LEU A 5 22.75 -21.28 -3.73
C LEU A 5 22.43 -22.68 -3.24
N LEU A 6 22.70 -23.68 -4.02
CA LEU A 6 22.63 -25.08 -3.62
C LEU A 6 24.02 -25.65 -3.48
N MET A 7 24.38 -26.14 -2.31
CA MET A 7 25.62 -26.89 -2.12
C MET A 7 25.47 -28.28 -2.71
N ARG A 8 26.45 -28.76 -3.51
CA ARG A 8 26.44 -30.10 -4.09
C ARG A 8 27.70 -30.86 -3.76
N GLY A 9 27.57 -32.04 -3.13
CA GLY A 9 28.69 -32.92 -2.81
C GLY A 9 28.37 -33.85 -1.66
N VAL A 10 29.14 -34.95 -1.55
CA VAL A 10 29.00 -35.94 -0.50
C VAL A 10 29.38 -35.39 0.89
N PRO A 11 29.01 -36.04 2.01
CA PRO A 11 29.54 -35.72 3.32
C PRO A 11 31.10 -35.75 3.29
N GLY A 12 31.70 -34.78 4.00
CA GLY A 12 33.17 -34.60 3.98
C GLY A 12 33.73 -33.85 2.76
N SER A 13 32.90 -33.38 1.79
CA SER A 13 33.38 -32.64 0.62
C SER A 13 33.79 -31.20 0.88
N GLY A 14 33.58 -30.66 2.08
CA GLY A 14 33.99 -29.28 2.45
C GLY A 14 32.90 -28.23 2.38
N LYS A 15 31.63 -28.56 2.07
CA LYS A 15 30.51 -27.62 1.93
C LYS A 15 30.32 -26.71 3.13
N SER A 16 30.18 -27.28 4.32
CA SER A 16 29.92 -26.51 5.54
C SER A 16 31.12 -25.65 5.97
N THR A 17 32.36 -26.11 5.70
CA THR A 17 33.57 -25.32 5.89
C THR A 17 33.57 -24.10 4.97
N PHE A 18 33.26 -24.30 3.69
CA PHE A 18 33.13 -23.22 2.71
C PHE A 18 32.04 -22.20 3.12
N ILE A 19 30.87 -22.66 3.58
CA ILE A 19 29.80 -21.78 4.07
C ILE A 19 30.34 -20.87 5.19
N LYS A 20 31.07 -21.43 6.15
CA LYS A 20 31.66 -20.70 7.26
C LYS A 20 32.73 -19.72 6.80
N GLU A 21 33.68 -20.17 5.96
CA GLU A 21 34.77 -19.33 5.44
C GLU A 21 34.28 -18.15 4.59
N GLN A 22 33.13 -18.32 3.91
CA GLN A 22 32.51 -17.28 3.10
C GLN A 22 31.49 -16.41 3.90
N GLY A 23 31.34 -16.64 5.22
CA GLY A 23 30.38 -15.88 6.06
C GLY A 23 28.91 -16.10 5.66
N LEU A 24 28.58 -17.26 5.07
CA LEU A 24 27.23 -17.54 4.54
C LEU A 24 26.29 -18.22 5.58
N GLU A 25 26.77 -18.47 6.79
CA GLU A 25 25.98 -19.14 7.85
C GLU A 25 24.63 -18.47 8.14
N PRO A 26 24.53 -17.12 8.24
CA PRO A 26 23.23 -16.44 8.50
C PRO A 26 22.19 -16.64 7.38
N TYR A 27 22.65 -16.97 6.19
CA TYR A 27 21.82 -17.15 4.99
C TYR A 27 21.47 -18.63 4.72
N THR A 28 21.98 -19.56 5.53
CA THR A 28 21.96 -21.00 5.25
C THR A 28 20.76 -21.71 5.87
N LEU A 29 20.07 -22.52 5.07
CA LEU A 29 19.16 -23.56 5.50
C LEU A 29 19.92 -24.91 5.41
N SER A 30 20.28 -25.48 6.57
CA SER A 30 21.00 -26.75 6.63
C SER A 30 20.04 -27.90 6.92
N ALA A 31 20.08 -28.94 6.08
CA ALA A 31 19.28 -30.15 6.27
C ALA A 31 19.62 -30.87 7.60
N ASP A 32 20.91 -30.90 7.99
CA ASP A 32 21.34 -31.53 9.25
C ASP A 32 20.88 -30.71 10.46
N ALA A 33 20.97 -29.36 10.39
CA ALA A 33 20.46 -28.50 11.45
C ALA A 33 18.94 -28.67 11.63
N LEU A 34 18.19 -28.80 10.53
CA LEU A 34 16.74 -29.02 10.60
C LEU A 34 16.39 -30.40 11.18
N ARG A 35 17.15 -31.46 10.84
CA ARG A 35 16.97 -32.78 11.50
C ARG A 35 17.14 -32.69 13.01
N LEU A 36 18.13 -31.92 13.47
CA LEU A 36 18.37 -31.71 14.90
C LEU A 36 17.28 -30.90 15.62
N LEU A 37 16.45 -30.15 14.90
CA LEU A 37 15.23 -29.54 15.47
C LEU A 37 14.13 -30.56 15.75
N TYR A 38 14.06 -31.64 14.97
CA TYR A 38 13.08 -32.72 15.17
C TYR A 38 13.51 -33.76 16.21
N ALA A 39 14.80 -34.05 16.32
CA ALA A 39 15.31 -35.02 17.29
C ALA A 39 16.78 -34.74 17.64
N SER A 40 17.13 -34.91 18.91
CA SER A 40 18.52 -34.95 19.34
C SER A 40 19.30 -36.07 18.62
N PRO A 41 20.64 -36.06 18.62
CA PRO A 41 21.41 -37.20 18.13
C PRO A 41 20.94 -38.54 18.73
N MET A 42 20.86 -39.56 17.92
CA MET A 42 20.36 -40.89 18.28
C MET A 42 21.46 -41.94 18.10
N LEU A 43 21.39 -43.03 18.84
CA LEU A 43 22.30 -44.17 18.62
C LEU A 43 21.88 -44.97 17.37
N ASP A 44 22.82 -45.28 16.50
CA ASP A 44 22.64 -46.20 15.39
C ASP A 44 22.75 -47.67 15.88
N ASN A 45 22.51 -48.63 14.96
CA ASN A 45 22.60 -50.04 15.30
C ASN A 45 24.02 -50.52 15.67
N ALA A 46 25.03 -49.69 15.44
CA ALA A 46 26.42 -49.93 15.82
C ALA A 46 26.81 -49.22 17.14
N GLY A 47 25.85 -48.58 17.81
CA GLY A 47 26.07 -47.88 19.08
C GLY A 47 26.74 -46.49 18.92
N ARG A 48 26.76 -45.91 17.76
CA ARG A 48 27.37 -44.58 17.49
C ARG A 48 26.30 -43.49 17.47
N TRP A 49 26.62 -42.33 18.01
CA TRP A 49 25.74 -41.17 17.88
C TRP A 49 25.65 -40.68 16.43
N CYS A 50 24.43 -40.46 15.92
CA CYS A 50 24.22 -39.97 14.57
C CYS A 50 23.01 -39.01 14.45
N ILE A 51 23.01 -38.17 13.43
CA ILE A 51 21.83 -37.41 12.99
C ILE A 51 20.93 -38.37 12.20
N SER A 52 19.78 -38.73 12.79
CA SER A 52 18.88 -39.70 12.18
C SER A 52 18.10 -39.14 10.99
N PRO A 53 18.04 -39.89 9.85
CA PRO A 53 17.18 -39.52 8.73
C PRO A 53 15.69 -39.88 8.94
N HIS A 54 15.33 -40.38 10.14
CA HIS A 54 13.98 -40.88 10.42
C HIS A 54 12.88 -39.85 10.14
N PHE A 55 13.19 -38.54 10.38
CA PHE A 55 12.27 -37.44 10.20
C PHE A 55 12.37 -36.76 8.83
N ASP A 56 13.04 -37.34 7.84
CA ASP A 56 13.22 -36.74 6.52
C ASP A 56 11.89 -36.46 5.81
N LYS A 57 10.85 -37.27 6.06
CA LYS A 57 9.51 -37.05 5.49
C LYS A 57 8.83 -35.74 5.97
N GLN A 58 9.15 -35.30 7.18
CA GLN A 58 8.67 -34.06 7.78
C GLN A 58 9.64 -32.90 7.49
N MET A 59 10.94 -33.15 7.60
CA MET A 59 11.98 -32.14 7.48
C MET A 59 12.04 -31.52 6.08
N TRP A 60 11.98 -32.32 5.00
CA TRP A 60 12.05 -31.77 3.65
C TRP A 60 10.90 -30.85 3.27
N PRO A 61 9.62 -31.16 3.56
CA PRO A 61 8.52 -30.21 3.39
C PRO A 61 8.73 -28.91 4.19
N PHE A 62 9.20 -29.00 5.43
CA PHE A 62 9.49 -27.85 6.27
C PHE A 62 10.63 -27.00 5.71
N LEU A 63 11.72 -27.61 5.21
CA LEU A 63 12.79 -26.87 4.53
C LEU A 63 12.24 -26.11 3.32
N LEU A 64 11.44 -26.76 2.48
CA LEU A 64 10.85 -26.13 1.28
C LEU A 64 9.89 -25.00 1.64
N GLN A 65 9.06 -25.16 2.68
CA GLN A 65 8.18 -24.12 3.18
C GLN A 65 8.99 -22.92 3.71
N THR A 66 10.03 -23.16 4.48
CA THR A 66 10.92 -22.11 5.00
C THR A 66 11.65 -21.39 3.86
N LEU A 67 12.10 -22.15 2.85
CA LEU A 67 12.72 -21.59 1.65
C LEU A 67 11.73 -20.70 0.89
N GLU A 68 10.49 -21.15 0.73
CA GLU A 68 9.44 -20.37 0.08
C GLU A 68 9.17 -19.06 0.80
N GLU A 69 9.07 -19.05 2.14
CA GLU A 69 8.91 -17.82 2.92
C GLU A 69 10.08 -16.85 2.75
N ARG A 70 11.33 -17.37 2.68
CA ARG A 70 12.49 -16.55 2.34
C ARG A 70 12.42 -16.01 0.92
N MET A 71 11.94 -16.81 -0.04
CA MET A 71 11.80 -16.39 -1.44
C MET A 71 10.71 -15.33 -1.63
N LYS A 72 9.61 -15.39 -0.89
CA LYS A 72 8.58 -14.34 -0.88
C LYS A 72 9.15 -12.98 -0.48
N ARG A 73 10.09 -12.97 0.46
CA ARG A 73 10.79 -11.76 0.90
C ARG A 73 11.97 -11.37 -0.01
N GLY A 74 12.32 -12.24 -0.97
CA GLY A 74 13.47 -12.04 -1.84
C GLY A 74 14.82 -12.19 -1.15
N CYS A 75 14.92 -13.01 -0.09
CA CYS A 75 16.15 -13.22 0.65
C CYS A 75 17.15 -14.05 -0.12
N PHE A 76 18.43 -13.64 -0.14
CA PHE A 76 19.52 -14.52 -0.52
C PHE A 76 19.51 -15.77 0.38
N THR A 77 19.59 -16.95 -0.21
CA THR A 77 19.50 -18.20 0.58
C THR A 77 20.48 -19.26 0.05
N VAL A 78 21.12 -19.92 1.00
CA VAL A 78 21.96 -21.10 0.77
C VAL A 78 21.24 -22.33 1.27
N VAL A 79 21.22 -23.42 0.51
CA VAL A 79 20.72 -24.72 0.98
C VAL A 79 21.91 -25.68 1.13
N ASP A 80 22.28 -25.96 2.38
CA ASP A 80 23.32 -26.92 2.74
C ASP A 80 22.71 -28.32 2.84
N ALA A 81 22.74 -29.03 1.72
CA ALA A 81 22.37 -30.40 1.57
C ALA A 81 23.29 -31.09 0.54
N THR A 82 23.20 -32.38 0.38
CA THR A 82 24.04 -33.11 -0.57
C THR A 82 23.73 -32.84 -2.03
N ASN A 83 22.44 -32.59 -2.35
CA ASN A 83 21.92 -32.27 -3.70
C ASN A 83 22.55 -33.09 -4.84
N ILE A 84 22.64 -34.39 -4.63
CA ILE A 84 23.38 -35.30 -5.53
C ILE A 84 22.62 -35.55 -6.81
N ARG A 85 21.32 -35.79 -6.72
CA ARG A 85 20.48 -36.18 -7.85
C ARG A 85 19.77 -34.98 -8.44
N GLY A 86 19.73 -34.89 -9.79
CA GLY A 86 19.03 -33.81 -10.49
C GLY A 86 17.53 -33.67 -10.08
N ARG A 87 16.86 -34.79 -9.75
CA ARG A 87 15.48 -34.78 -9.27
C ARG A 87 15.31 -34.07 -7.92
N ASP A 88 16.33 -34.06 -7.06
CA ASP A 88 16.30 -33.39 -5.77
C ASP A 88 16.21 -31.87 -5.95
N MET A 89 16.66 -31.37 -7.11
CA MET A 89 16.64 -29.91 -7.45
C MET A 89 15.32 -29.45 -8.09
N THR A 90 14.41 -30.40 -8.42
CA THR A 90 13.15 -30.04 -9.14
C THR A 90 12.24 -29.13 -8.31
N ALA A 91 12.12 -29.38 -7.00
CA ALA A 91 11.31 -28.55 -6.11
C ALA A 91 11.86 -27.12 -6.01
N TYR A 92 13.19 -26.98 -5.89
CA TYR A 92 13.86 -25.67 -5.86
C TYR A 92 13.65 -24.89 -7.17
N LYS A 93 13.72 -25.60 -8.31
CA LYS A 93 13.49 -25.00 -9.63
C LYS A 93 12.08 -24.47 -9.78
N LYS A 94 11.07 -25.19 -9.25
CA LYS A 94 9.67 -24.75 -9.27
C LYS A 94 9.53 -23.42 -8.50
N LEU A 95 9.98 -23.38 -7.24
CA LEU A 95 9.94 -22.17 -6.41
C LEU A 95 10.74 -21.02 -7.03
N ALA A 96 11.94 -21.30 -7.55
CA ALA A 96 12.77 -20.28 -8.18
C ALA A 96 12.11 -19.64 -9.41
N ASN A 97 11.40 -20.41 -10.21
CA ASN A 97 10.64 -19.89 -11.35
C ASN A 97 9.48 -18.99 -10.90
N GLU A 98 8.76 -19.41 -9.87
CA GLU A 98 7.62 -18.69 -9.31
C GLU A 98 8.06 -17.32 -8.72
N TYR A 99 9.13 -17.31 -7.90
CA TYR A 99 9.62 -16.13 -7.23
C TYR A 99 10.77 -15.40 -7.95
N LYS A 100 11.06 -15.77 -9.20
CA LYS A 100 12.05 -15.09 -10.07
C LYS A 100 13.49 -15.18 -9.53
N TYR A 101 13.86 -16.34 -8.96
CA TYR A 101 15.21 -16.60 -8.47
C TYR A 101 16.14 -17.18 -9.54
N ARG A 102 17.43 -16.81 -9.46
CA ARG A 102 18.50 -17.49 -10.15
C ARG A 102 19.07 -18.56 -9.24
N ILE A 103 19.17 -19.79 -9.74
CA ILE A 103 19.75 -20.90 -8.99
C ILE A 103 21.18 -21.13 -9.44
N TYR A 104 22.06 -21.19 -8.46
CA TYR A 104 23.45 -21.60 -8.65
C TYR A 104 23.72 -22.84 -7.82
N VAL A 105 24.48 -23.79 -8.39
CA VAL A 105 25.00 -24.94 -7.66
C VAL A 105 26.50 -24.71 -7.45
N VAL A 106 26.93 -24.66 -6.18
CA VAL A 106 28.35 -24.70 -5.81
C VAL A 106 28.77 -26.16 -5.75
N ASP A 107 29.64 -26.55 -6.68
CA ASP A 107 29.98 -27.94 -6.94
C ASP A 107 31.27 -28.36 -6.24
N PHE A 108 31.15 -29.33 -5.32
CA PHE A 108 32.25 -29.96 -4.57
C PHE A 108 32.49 -31.39 -5.02
N THR A 109 32.17 -31.73 -6.26
CA THR A 109 32.29 -33.13 -6.76
C THR A 109 33.70 -33.53 -7.14
N ASP A 110 34.65 -32.61 -7.21
CA ASP A 110 36.04 -32.90 -7.55
C ASP A 110 36.82 -33.60 -6.42
N ILE A 111 36.23 -33.74 -5.23
CA ILE A 111 36.83 -34.47 -4.11
C ILE A 111 36.90 -35.97 -4.42
N THR A 112 38.00 -36.60 -4.04
CA THR A 112 38.10 -38.07 -4.12
C THR A 112 37.31 -38.74 -3.00
N LEU A 113 36.87 -40.00 -3.23
CA LEU A 113 36.13 -40.77 -2.22
C LEU A 113 36.95 -40.92 -0.94
N GLU A 114 38.24 -41.22 -1.06
CA GLU A 114 39.16 -41.43 0.07
C GLU A 114 39.31 -40.15 0.90
N GLU A 115 39.47 -39.00 0.25
CA GLU A 115 39.55 -37.70 0.97
C GLU A 115 38.23 -37.34 1.65
N ALA A 116 37.10 -37.63 1.01
CA ALA A 116 35.79 -37.40 1.62
C ALA A 116 35.57 -38.28 2.89
N LYS A 117 35.98 -39.53 2.86
CA LYS A 117 35.93 -40.43 4.03
C LYS A 117 36.85 -39.94 5.13
N LYS A 118 38.12 -39.57 4.80
CA LYS A 118 39.08 -39.04 5.75
C LYS A 118 38.55 -37.78 6.44
N ARG A 119 38.01 -36.83 5.71
CA ARG A 119 37.44 -35.63 6.27
C ARG A 119 36.17 -35.88 7.07
N ASN A 120 35.38 -36.87 6.70
CA ASN A 120 34.18 -37.27 7.46
C ASN A 120 34.55 -37.77 8.85
N LEU A 121 35.68 -38.49 9.02
CA LEU A 121 36.17 -38.94 10.33
C LEU A 121 36.65 -37.79 11.23
N LEU A 122 36.99 -36.64 10.68
CA LEU A 122 37.38 -35.45 11.44
C LEU A 122 36.20 -34.66 11.98
N ARG A 123 34.98 -35.03 11.60
CA ARG A 123 33.74 -34.36 12.11
C ARG A 123 33.40 -34.86 13.52
N GLU A 124 32.59 -34.06 14.21
CA GLU A 124 31.98 -34.51 15.49
C GLU A 124 31.25 -35.83 15.26
N GLU A 125 31.34 -36.78 16.21
CA GLU A 125 30.83 -38.12 16.07
C GLU A 125 29.44 -38.19 15.49
N TYR A 126 28.50 -37.44 16.06
CA TYR A 126 27.10 -37.44 15.63
C TYR A 126 26.84 -36.85 14.23
N LYS A 127 27.82 -36.16 13.64
CA LYS A 127 27.80 -35.64 12.27
C LYS A 127 28.50 -36.58 11.28
N GLN A 128 29.16 -37.63 11.75
CA GLN A 128 29.83 -38.62 10.86
C GLN A 128 28.77 -39.48 10.16
N VAL A 129 28.98 -39.66 8.89
CA VAL A 129 28.13 -40.51 8.06
C VAL A 129 28.83 -41.86 7.82
N PRO A 130 28.14 -43.01 7.92
CA PRO A 130 28.74 -44.33 7.66
C PRO A 130 29.38 -44.40 6.28
N GLU A 131 30.55 -45.05 6.19
CA GLU A 131 31.35 -45.10 4.94
C GLU A 131 30.58 -45.70 3.75
N ASN A 132 29.86 -46.77 3.97
CA ASN A 132 29.02 -47.40 2.94
C ASN A 132 27.92 -46.45 2.39
N VAL A 133 27.46 -45.50 3.20
CA VAL A 133 26.53 -44.45 2.79
C VAL A 133 27.23 -43.42 1.91
N ILE A 134 28.46 -43.02 2.30
CA ILE A 134 29.28 -42.06 1.53
C ILE A 134 29.62 -42.69 0.15
N GLU A 135 30.03 -43.97 0.11
CA GLU A 135 30.34 -44.71 -1.13
C GLU A 135 29.13 -44.73 -2.07
N ARG A 136 27.97 -45.08 -1.55
CA ARG A 136 26.70 -45.07 -2.33
C ARG A 136 26.38 -43.68 -2.86
N MET A 137 26.54 -42.65 -2.05
CA MET A 137 26.30 -41.27 -2.45
C MET A 137 27.30 -40.82 -3.50
N TYR A 138 28.57 -41.20 -3.35
CA TYR A 138 29.63 -40.88 -4.31
C TYR A 138 29.37 -41.51 -5.68
N ALA A 139 29.01 -42.79 -5.73
CA ALA A 139 28.61 -43.46 -6.95
C ALA A 139 27.38 -42.76 -7.61
N GLN A 140 26.34 -42.48 -6.83
CA GLN A 140 25.17 -41.77 -7.35
C GLN A 140 25.50 -40.39 -7.89
N MET A 141 26.48 -39.69 -7.32
CA MET A 141 26.91 -38.37 -7.74
C MET A 141 27.58 -38.40 -9.13
N ALA A 142 28.36 -39.41 -9.40
CA ALA A 142 29.02 -39.59 -10.69
C ALA A 142 28.01 -39.82 -11.84
N ASP A 143 26.91 -40.54 -11.56
CA ASP A 143 25.87 -40.87 -12.55
C ASP A 143 24.83 -39.74 -12.78
N ASN A 144 24.79 -38.75 -11.92
CA ASN A 144 23.74 -37.71 -11.96
C ASN A 144 24.29 -36.34 -12.31
N LYS A 145 23.76 -35.76 -13.38
CA LYS A 145 24.09 -34.40 -13.83
C LYS A 145 23.14 -33.37 -13.20
N VAL A 146 23.65 -32.16 -12.99
CA VAL A 146 22.83 -30.98 -12.65
C VAL A 146 21.95 -30.63 -13.86
N PRO A 147 20.65 -30.30 -13.67
CA PRO A 147 19.79 -29.87 -14.76
C PRO A 147 20.38 -28.68 -15.54
N SER A 148 20.36 -28.72 -16.86
CA SER A 148 21.01 -27.73 -17.75
C SER A 148 20.55 -26.29 -17.55
N ALA A 149 19.38 -26.08 -16.95
CA ALA A 149 18.83 -24.75 -16.63
C ALA A 149 19.41 -24.14 -15.32
N ILE A 150 20.30 -24.86 -14.61
CA ILE A 150 20.91 -24.42 -13.36
C ILE A 150 22.41 -24.17 -13.64
N THR A 151 22.87 -22.99 -13.27
CA THR A 151 24.28 -22.64 -13.43
C THR A 151 25.15 -23.32 -12.36
N VAL A 152 26.16 -24.05 -12.79
CA VAL A 152 27.13 -24.69 -11.89
C VAL A 152 28.37 -23.80 -11.80
N ILE A 153 28.83 -23.57 -10.59
CA ILE A 153 30.07 -22.83 -10.28
C ILE A 153 30.95 -23.67 -9.35
N LYS A 154 32.24 -23.44 -9.41
CA LYS A 154 33.19 -24.00 -8.44
C LYS A 154 33.29 -23.08 -7.19
N PRO A 155 33.74 -23.60 -6.04
CA PRO A 155 33.87 -22.78 -4.83
C PRO A 155 34.66 -21.49 -5.02
N GLY A 156 35.74 -21.51 -5.80
CA GLY A 156 36.58 -20.33 -6.11
C GLY A 156 35.94 -19.31 -7.04
N GLU A 157 34.79 -19.62 -7.64
CA GLU A 157 34.07 -18.75 -8.58
C GLU A 157 32.90 -17.98 -7.93
N LEU A 158 32.68 -18.13 -6.63
CA LEU A 158 31.55 -17.51 -5.92
C LEU A 158 31.45 -16.01 -6.13
N SER A 159 32.58 -15.30 -6.18
CA SER A 159 32.62 -13.85 -6.38
C SER A 159 32.10 -13.39 -7.76
N GLN A 160 31.98 -14.30 -8.71
CA GLN A 160 31.49 -13.99 -10.06
C GLN A 160 29.98 -13.77 -10.08
N ILE A 161 29.23 -14.33 -9.12
CA ILE A 161 27.76 -14.21 -9.05
C ILE A 161 27.31 -12.99 -8.26
N TRP A 162 28.22 -12.28 -7.57
CA TRP A 162 27.86 -11.10 -6.80
C TRP A 162 27.49 -9.94 -7.70
N TYR A 163 26.59 -9.11 -7.21
CA TYR A 163 26.23 -7.88 -7.90
C TYR A 163 27.44 -6.97 -8.06
N LYS A 164 27.63 -6.46 -9.27
CA LYS A 164 28.68 -5.47 -9.57
C LYS A 164 28.02 -4.21 -10.11
N PRO A 165 28.41 -3.02 -9.63
CA PRO A 165 27.96 -1.77 -10.21
C PRO A 165 28.31 -1.71 -11.71
N ARG A 166 27.40 -1.15 -12.51
CA ARG A 166 27.62 -0.94 -13.95
C ARG A 166 28.27 0.44 -14.17
N ASP A 167 29.29 0.54 -14.96
CA ASP A 167 29.84 1.84 -15.36
C ASP A 167 28.97 2.46 -16.45
N LEU A 168 28.43 3.66 -16.18
CA LEU A 168 27.60 4.45 -17.09
C LEU A 168 28.32 5.73 -17.58
N SER A 169 29.63 5.89 -17.36
CA SER A 169 30.38 7.10 -17.71
C SER A 169 30.46 7.37 -19.22
N ALA A 170 30.09 6.40 -20.06
CA ALA A 170 29.98 6.58 -21.51
C ALA A 170 28.72 7.34 -21.96
N TYR A 171 27.72 7.47 -21.10
CA TYR A 171 26.49 8.21 -21.39
C TYR A 171 26.66 9.70 -21.04
N LYS A 172 25.96 10.58 -21.77
CA LYS A 172 25.94 12.02 -21.47
C LYS A 172 25.23 12.34 -20.16
N LYS A 173 24.12 11.63 -19.91
CA LYS A 173 23.33 11.78 -18.69
C LYS A 173 22.80 10.41 -18.23
N VAL A 174 22.64 10.28 -16.92
CA VAL A 174 21.84 9.22 -16.30
C VAL A 174 20.58 9.86 -15.74
N ILE A 175 19.43 9.41 -16.21
CA ILE A 175 18.12 10.00 -15.92
C ILE A 175 17.33 9.01 -15.08
N HIS A 176 16.90 9.43 -13.89
CA HIS A 176 16.08 8.66 -12.98
C HIS A 176 14.66 9.21 -13.01
N ILE A 177 13.66 8.34 -13.10
CA ILE A 177 12.24 8.71 -13.16
C ILE A 177 11.55 8.02 -12.00
N GLY A 178 10.91 8.83 -11.14
CA GLY A 178 10.22 8.38 -9.93
C GLY A 178 8.88 7.71 -10.19
N ASP A 179 8.09 7.60 -9.13
CA ASP A 179 6.81 6.91 -9.12
C ASP A 179 5.82 7.56 -10.11
N ILE A 180 5.18 6.73 -10.94
CA ILE A 180 4.32 7.17 -12.06
C ILE A 180 2.84 6.97 -11.74
N HIS A 181 2.50 5.85 -11.10
CA HIS A 181 1.13 5.53 -10.67
C HIS A 181 0.04 5.81 -11.72
N GLY A 182 0.20 5.28 -12.95
CA GLY A 182 -0.81 5.44 -13.99
C GLY A 182 -1.05 6.89 -14.44
N CYS A 183 -0.07 7.77 -14.28
CA CYS A 183 -0.10 9.16 -14.76
C CYS A 183 0.75 9.29 -16.05
N TYR A 184 0.15 8.97 -17.18
CA TYR A 184 0.85 8.90 -18.47
C TYR A 184 1.26 10.28 -19.01
N GLN A 185 0.41 11.30 -18.85
CA GLN A 185 0.67 12.60 -19.46
C GLN A 185 1.91 13.29 -18.94
N PRO A 186 2.17 13.39 -17.62
CA PRO A 186 3.43 13.93 -17.10
C PRO A 186 4.66 13.15 -17.58
N LEU A 187 4.54 11.81 -17.69
CA LEU A 187 5.59 10.97 -18.20
C LEU A 187 5.90 11.25 -19.67
N LYS A 188 4.86 11.36 -20.49
CA LYS A 188 4.97 11.68 -21.93
C LYS A 188 5.54 13.07 -22.16
N GLU A 189 5.13 14.06 -21.36
CA GLU A 189 5.67 15.43 -21.43
C GLU A 189 7.16 15.44 -21.14
N TYR A 190 7.62 14.69 -20.13
CA TYR A 190 9.03 14.60 -19.79
C TYR A 190 9.85 13.83 -20.82
N LEU A 191 9.31 12.71 -21.32
CA LEU A 191 10.09 11.77 -22.13
C LEU A 191 10.06 12.08 -23.63
N GLU A 192 9.39 13.09 -24.15
CA GLU A 192 9.24 13.38 -25.60
C GLU A 192 9.77 12.25 -26.53
N ALA A 193 11.06 11.83 -26.35
CA ALA A 193 11.70 10.68 -27.00
C ALA A 193 12.89 10.18 -26.16
N ILE A 194 13.20 8.88 -26.26
CA ILE A 194 14.42 8.30 -25.66
C ILE A 194 15.65 8.68 -26.48
N ASN A 195 16.58 9.40 -25.84
CA ASN A 195 17.86 9.74 -26.44
C ASN A 195 18.87 8.59 -26.20
N PRO A 196 19.45 7.97 -27.25
CA PRO A 196 20.41 6.87 -27.09
C PRO A 196 21.72 7.27 -26.40
N GLN A 197 22.02 8.56 -26.32
CA GLN A 197 23.19 9.07 -25.58
C GLN A 197 22.98 9.16 -24.06
N ASN A 198 21.75 8.98 -23.57
CA ASN A 198 21.40 9.00 -22.17
C ASN A 198 21.05 7.60 -21.68
N TYR A 199 21.20 7.36 -20.38
CA TYR A 199 20.72 6.15 -19.72
C TYR A 199 19.52 6.47 -18.83
N TYR A 200 18.47 5.65 -18.88
CA TYR A 200 17.23 5.89 -18.17
C TYR A 200 16.96 4.79 -17.11
N ILE A 201 16.61 5.20 -15.90
CA ILE A 201 16.30 4.31 -14.80
C ILE A 201 14.92 4.72 -14.23
N PHE A 202 13.95 3.82 -14.32
CA PHE A 202 12.62 4.01 -13.75
C PHE A 202 12.54 3.29 -12.42
N LEU A 203 12.04 3.96 -11.38
CA LEU A 203 12.18 3.52 -10.00
C LEU A 203 11.10 2.52 -9.52
N GLY A 204 10.07 2.26 -10.32
CA GLY A 204 8.94 1.38 -9.95
C GLY A 204 7.64 2.15 -9.72
N ASP A 205 6.62 1.47 -9.23
CA ASP A 205 5.27 1.98 -9.00
C ASP A 205 4.67 2.66 -10.24
N TYR A 206 4.64 1.88 -11.34
CA TYR A 206 4.19 2.36 -12.65
C TYR A 206 2.67 2.47 -12.75
N ILE A 207 1.96 1.64 -12.02
CA ILE A 207 0.52 1.40 -12.12
C ILE A 207 -0.21 1.67 -10.82
N ASP A 208 -1.54 1.59 -10.89
CA ASP A 208 -2.49 1.84 -9.82
C ASP A 208 -2.61 3.33 -9.47
N ARG A 209 -3.72 3.71 -8.86
CA ARG A 209 -4.08 5.06 -8.38
C ARG A 209 -4.43 6.07 -9.48
N GLY A 210 -3.63 6.20 -10.51
CA GLY A 210 -3.92 7.05 -11.68
C GLY A 210 -4.89 6.38 -12.68
N SER A 211 -5.26 7.10 -13.73
CA SER A 211 -6.32 6.70 -14.68
C SER A 211 -5.81 6.25 -16.06
N GLU A 212 -4.49 6.22 -16.27
CA GLU A 212 -3.85 5.91 -17.56
C GLU A 212 -2.87 4.74 -17.42
N ASN A 213 -3.28 3.69 -16.67
CA ASN A 213 -2.42 2.55 -16.35
C ASN A 213 -2.03 1.74 -17.60
N ALA A 214 -2.93 1.62 -18.54
CA ALA A 214 -2.70 0.88 -19.77
C ALA A 214 -1.69 1.61 -20.67
N GLU A 215 -1.81 2.93 -20.81
CA GLU A 215 -0.92 3.77 -21.62
C GLU A 215 0.50 3.76 -21.05
N VAL A 216 0.65 3.89 -19.72
CA VAL A 216 1.95 3.77 -19.05
C VAL A 216 2.56 2.41 -19.32
N LEU A 217 1.80 1.32 -19.12
CA LEU A 217 2.35 -0.02 -19.31
C LEU A 217 2.69 -0.31 -20.78
N GLN A 218 1.91 0.19 -21.76
CA GLN A 218 2.21 0.07 -23.18
C GLN A 218 3.53 0.77 -23.53
N LEU A 219 3.76 1.98 -23.03
CA LEU A 219 5.01 2.69 -23.23
C LEU A 219 6.19 1.90 -22.61
N LEU A 220 6.07 1.49 -21.35
CA LEU A 220 7.14 0.77 -20.66
C LEU A 220 7.45 -0.60 -21.28
N LEU A 221 6.46 -1.27 -21.88
CA LEU A 221 6.69 -2.50 -22.66
C LEU A 221 7.63 -2.26 -23.86
N GLN A 222 7.49 -1.11 -24.52
CA GLN A 222 8.40 -0.73 -25.62
C GLN A 222 9.79 -0.38 -25.09
N LEU A 223 9.84 0.42 -24.03
CA LEU A 223 11.11 0.85 -23.40
C LEU A 223 11.89 -0.32 -22.79
N ALA A 224 11.22 -1.35 -22.30
CA ALA A 224 11.86 -2.56 -21.74
C ALA A 224 12.67 -3.37 -22.75
N ALA A 225 12.65 -3.01 -24.04
CA ALA A 225 13.47 -3.63 -25.08
C ALA A 225 14.76 -2.87 -25.39
N LEU A 226 14.97 -1.68 -24.81
CA LEU A 226 16.11 -0.82 -25.07
C LEU A 226 17.25 -1.11 -24.08
N ASP A 227 18.51 -1.13 -24.58
CA ASP A 227 19.71 -1.44 -23.79
C ASP A 227 20.12 -0.30 -22.84
N ASN A 228 19.66 0.91 -23.10
CA ASN A 228 19.89 2.10 -22.29
C ASN A 228 18.72 2.43 -21.33
N VAL A 229 17.86 1.47 -21.06
CA VAL A 229 16.73 1.59 -20.12
C VAL A 229 16.77 0.49 -19.09
N THR A 230 16.62 0.86 -17.83
CA THR A 230 16.40 -0.07 -16.70
C THR A 230 15.10 0.27 -16.01
N LEU A 231 14.26 -0.75 -15.80
CA LEU A 231 12.99 -0.64 -15.08
C LEU A 231 13.12 -1.39 -13.75
N LEU A 232 12.87 -0.72 -12.64
CA LEU A 232 12.87 -1.34 -11.31
C LEU A 232 11.48 -1.85 -10.94
N GLU A 233 11.46 -2.78 -9.99
CA GLU A 233 10.25 -3.36 -9.39
C GLU A 233 9.85 -2.52 -8.17
N GLY A 234 8.70 -1.85 -8.20
CA GLY A 234 8.07 -1.24 -7.03
C GLY A 234 7.09 -2.21 -6.37
N ASN A 235 6.42 -1.78 -5.30
CA ASN A 235 5.49 -2.64 -4.57
C ASN A 235 4.17 -2.88 -5.34
N HIS A 236 3.76 -1.97 -6.22
CA HIS A 236 2.57 -2.15 -7.05
C HIS A 236 2.77 -3.20 -8.16
N GLU A 237 3.98 -3.43 -8.62
CA GLU A 237 4.27 -4.42 -9.65
C GLU A 237 4.02 -5.87 -9.22
N ALA A 238 3.89 -6.15 -7.92
CA ALA A 238 3.41 -7.46 -7.45
C ALA A 238 2.01 -7.79 -8.01
N ASN A 239 1.15 -6.80 -8.21
CA ASN A 239 -0.17 -6.99 -8.82
C ASN A 239 -0.07 -7.44 -10.29
N LEU A 240 0.94 -7.00 -11.04
CA LEU A 240 1.19 -7.45 -12.43
C LEU A 240 1.58 -8.92 -12.48
N ARG A 241 2.39 -9.39 -11.50
CA ARG A 241 2.74 -10.80 -11.34
C ARG A 241 1.50 -11.65 -11.12
N ASP A 242 0.69 -11.28 -10.13
CA ASP A 242 -0.49 -12.05 -9.71
C ASP A 242 -1.55 -12.08 -10.82
N TYR A 243 -1.75 -10.94 -11.51
CA TYR A 243 -2.61 -10.85 -12.68
C TYR A 243 -2.14 -11.77 -13.82
N GLY A 244 -0.83 -11.78 -14.09
CA GLY A 244 -0.22 -12.59 -15.14
C GLY A 244 -0.33 -14.09 -14.88
N LEU A 245 -0.18 -14.52 -13.62
CA LEU A 245 -0.28 -15.92 -13.19
C LEU A 245 -1.74 -16.39 -13.03
N ALA A 246 -2.73 -15.52 -13.13
CA ALA A 246 -4.13 -15.77 -12.78
C ALA A 246 -4.33 -16.19 -11.33
N ASP A 247 -3.39 -15.85 -10.46
CA ASP A 247 -3.43 -16.07 -9.02
C ASP A 247 -4.21 -14.93 -8.35
N GLY A 248 -4.79 -15.20 -7.19
CA GLY A 248 -5.69 -14.25 -6.52
C GLY A 248 -5.03 -12.89 -6.29
N ILE A 249 -5.47 -11.85 -7.02
CA ILE A 249 -4.95 -10.49 -6.89
C ILE A 249 -5.37 -9.93 -5.55
N ALA A 250 -4.41 -9.63 -4.68
CA ALA A 250 -4.66 -9.12 -3.34
C ALA A 250 -5.19 -7.67 -3.33
N SER A 251 -4.72 -6.82 -4.25
CA SER A 251 -5.11 -5.41 -4.31
C SER A 251 -6.54 -5.22 -4.86
N LYS A 252 -7.42 -4.63 -4.02
CA LYS A 252 -8.76 -4.21 -4.43
C LYS A 252 -8.71 -3.16 -5.55
N GLU A 253 -7.80 -2.21 -5.44
CA GLU A 253 -7.60 -1.13 -6.40
C GLU A 253 -7.21 -1.67 -7.78
N PHE A 254 -6.20 -2.51 -7.86
CA PHE A 254 -5.79 -3.13 -9.12
C PHE A 254 -6.93 -3.91 -9.78
N ARG A 255 -7.68 -4.72 -9.02
CA ARG A 255 -8.81 -5.51 -9.55
C ARG A 255 -9.92 -4.65 -10.12
N MET A 256 -10.20 -3.51 -9.47
CA MET A 256 -11.36 -2.68 -9.80
C MET A 256 -11.06 -1.62 -10.86
N GLN A 257 -9.81 -1.22 -11.02
CA GLN A 257 -9.40 -0.17 -11.93
C GLN A 257 -8.36 -0.66 -12.94
N THR A 258 -7.14 -1.02 -12.51
CA THR A 258 -6.02 -1.33 -13.41
C THR A 258 -6.29 -2.55 -14.28
N ALA A 259 -6.76 -3.67 -13.73
CA ALA A 259 -7.00 -4.89 -14.50
C ALA A 259 -8.05 -4.71 -15.60
N PRO A 260 -9.20 -4.03 -15.40
CA PRO A 260 -10.12 -3.69 -16.49
C PRO A 260 -9.50 -2.79 -17.56
N GLU A 261 -8.70 -1.79 -17.21
CA GLU A 261 -8.00 -0.92 -18.17
C GLU A 261 -7.02 -1.73 -19.03
N LEU A 262 -6.21 -2.60 -18.43
CA LEU A 262 -5.28 -3.48 -19.17
C LEU A 262 -6.02 -4.43 -20.12
N ALA A 263 -7.14 -5.00 -19.68
CA ALA A 263 -7.96 -5.89 -20.51
C ALA A 263 -8.61 -5.14 -21.68
N GLN A 264 -9.13 -3.93 -21.46
CA GLN A 264 -9.72 -3.09 -22.48
C GLN A 264 -8.69 -2.63 -23.54
N ALA A 265 -7.45 -2.38 -23.10
CA ALA A 265 -6.33 -2.04 -23.98
C ALA A 265 -5.74 -3.26 -24.72
N GLY A 266 -6.28 -4.46 -24.53
CA GLY A 266 -5.83 -5.68 -25.20
C GLY A 266 -4.50 -6.23 -24.69
N LEU A 267 -4.04 -5.81 -23.53
CA LEU A 267 -2.81 -6.29 -22.90
C LEU A 267 -3.03 -7.70 -22.33
N SER A 268 -2.46 -8.71 -22.99
CA SER A 268 -2.61 -10.10 -22.54
C SER A 268 -1.90 -10.33 -21.19
N ARG A 269 -2.45 -11.20 -20.35
CA ARG A 269 -1.84 -11.61 -19.07
C ARG A 269 -0.39 -12.09 -19.26
N LYS A 270 -0.12 -12.81 -20.34
CA LYS A 270 1.22 -13.28 -20.68
C LYS A 270 2.19 -12.13 -20.97
N ALA A 271 1.75 -11.09 -21.69
CA ALA A 271 2.57 -9.91 -21.95
C ALA A 271 2.89 -9.14 -20.65
N VAL A 272 1.89 -8.97 -19.79
CA VAL A 272 2.03 -8.34 -18.47
C VAL A 272 2.99 -9.14 -17.58
N TYR A 273 2.86 -10.45 -17.52
CA TYR A 273 3.79 -11.31 -16.78
C TYR A 273 5.21 -11.24 -17.31
N ASN A 274 5.37 -11.27 -18.64
CA ASN A 274 6.69 -11.15 -19.27
C ASN A 274 7.35 -9.78 -18.98
N PHE A 275 6.56 -8.71 -18.91
CA PHE A 275 7.03 -7.40 -18.48
C PHE A 275 7.52 -7.45 -17.03
N TYR A 276 6.70 -7.95 -16.09
CA TYR A 276 7.11 -8.12 -14.70
C TYR A 276 8.43 -8.92 -14.58
N ARG A 277 8.60 -9.96 -15.38
CA ARG A 277 9.83 -10.78 -15.38
C ARG A 277 11.10 -10.00 -15.77
N LYS A 278 10.98 -8.91 -16.52
CA LYS A 278 12.12 -8.06 -16.93
C LYS A 278 12.55 -7.06 -15.86
N LEU A 279 11.68 -6.73 -14.89
CA LEU A 279 11.97 -5.73 -13.87
C LEU A 279 13.14 -6.15 -12.99
N SER A 280 14.02 -5.21 -12.65
CA SER A 280 15.14 -5.37 -11.72
C SER A 280 14.72 -4.93 -10.31
N GLN A 281 15.37 -5.46 -9.26
CA GLN A 281 15.00 -5.10 -7.88
C GLN A 281 15.77 -3.88 -7.37
N CYS A 282 16.94 -3.61 -7.94
CA CYS A 282 17.75 -2.41 -7.73
C CYS A 282 18.69 -2.23 -8.93
N PHE A 283 19.30 -1.08 -8.98
CA PHE A 283 20.37 -0.79 -9.93
C PHE A 283 21.44 0.01 -9.23
N CYS A 284 22.68 -0.47 -9.23
CA CYS A 284 23.82 0.29 -8.72
C CYS A 284 24.79 0.52 -9.87
N TYR A 285 25.27 1.75 -10.00
CA TYR A 285 26.15 2.14 -11.10
C TYR A 285 27.22 3.11 -10.62
N THR A 286 28.28 3.25 -11.44
CA THR A 286 29.27 4.32 -11.31
C THR A 286 29.11 5.30 -12.46
N TYR A 287 29.33 6.58 -12.19
CA TYR A 287 29.33 7.65 -13.20
C TYR A 287 30.30 8.72 -12.77
N GLN A 288 31.40 8.88 -13.53
CA GLN A 288 32.42 9.89 -13.27
C GLN A 288 32.89 9.98 -11.81
N GLY A 289 33.19 8.84 -11.21
CA GLY A 289 33.67 8.73 -9.83
C GLY A 289 32.59 8.69 -8.76
N LYS A 290 31.30 8.93 -9.10
CA LYS A 290 30.19 8.77 -8.20
C LYS A 290 29.64 7.34 -8.27
N LYS A 291 29.30 6.76 -7.12
CA LYS A 291 28.60 5.46 -6.98
C LYS A 291 27.18 5.68 -6.52
N VAL A 292 26.22 5.30 -7.33
CA VAL A 292 24.80 5.58 -7.09
C VAL A 292 24.02 4.28 -6.94
N LEU A 293 23.35 4.12 -5.82
CA LEU A 293 22.37 3.06 -5.59
C LEU A 293 20.97 3.56 -5.93
N VAL A 294 20.29 2.86 -6.82
CA VAL A 294 18.89 3.12 -7.16
C VAL A 294 18.04 1.94 -6.71
N SER A 295 17.08 2.20 -5.85
CA SER A 295 16.10 1.22 -5.36
C SER A 295 14.72 1.88 -5.26
N HIS A 296 13.65 1.11 -5.19
CA HIS A 296 12.34 1.72 -5.04
C HIS A 296 12.13 2.32 -3.64
N GLY A 297 12.55 1.63 -2.57
CA GLY A 297 12.19 2.00 -1.19
C GLY A 297 13.24 2.74 -0.36
N GLY A 298 14.50 2.82 -0.82
CA GLY A 298 15.61 3.44 -0.07
C GLY A 298 16.18 2.59 1.08
N LEU A 299 17.47 2.66 1.30
CA LEU A 299 18.20 1.94 2.35
C LEU A 299 18.85 2.92 3.35
N ALA A 300 19.08 2.46 4.59
CA ALA A 300 19.70 3.27 5.64
C ALA A 300 21.23 3.37 5.54
N ARG A 301 21.86 2.63 4.64
CA ARG A 301 23.28 2.71 4.30
C ARG A 301 23.57 2.01 2.97
N MET A 302 24.71 2.31 2.34
CA MET A 302 25.22 1.54 1.21
C MET A 302 25.62 0.13 1.69
N PRO A 303 25.04 -0.95 1.11
CA PRO A 303 25.45 -2.31 1.48
C PRO A 303 26.81 -2.66 0.88
N GLU A 304 27.62 -3.42 1.61
CA GLU A 304 28.89 -3.96 1.10
C GLU A 304 28.66 -4.91 -0.10
N ASN A 305 27.60 -5.71 -0.02
CA ASN A 305 27.20 -6.59 -1.11
C ASN A 305 25.67 -6.58 -1.27
N LEU A 306 25.20 -5.97 -2.34
CA LEU A 306 23.78 -5.89 -2.69
C LEU A 306 23.11 -7.25 -2.88
N SER A 307 23.88 -8.32 -3.16
CA SER A 307 23.33 -9.66 -3.33
C SER A 307 22.73 -10.22 -2.05
N PHE A 308 23.15 -9.75 -0.88
CA PHE A 308 22.65 -10.19 0.43
C PHE A 308 21.43 -9.41 0.93
N VAL A 309 21.11 -8.27 0.30
CA VAL A 309 19.97 -7.46 0.67
C VAL A 309 18.69 -8.15 0.20
N ALA A 310 17.74 -8.35 1.12
CA ALA A 310 16.45 -8.90 0.76
C ALA A 310 15.71 -7.97 -0.22
N THR A 311 15.09 -8.53 -1.25
CA THR A 311 14.37 -7.72 -2.24
C THR A 311 13.26 -6.88 -1.60
N ALA A 312 12.62 -7.38 -0.54
CA ALA A 312 11.64 -6.62 0.21
C ALA A 312 12.20 -5.30 0.79
N GLU A 313 13.47 -5.30 1.24
CA GLU A 313 14.11 -4.06 1.71
C GLU A 313 14.41 -3.09 0.56
N LEU A 314 14.70 -3.60 -0.63
CA LEU A 314 14.93 -2.76 -1.82
C LEU A 314 13.64 -2.13 -2.33
N ILE A 315 12.50 -2.82 -2.16
CA ILE A 315 11.18 -2.39 -2.64
C ILE A 315 10.45 -1.53 -1.60
N TYR A 316 10.39 -1.98 -0.34
CA TYR A 316 9.67 -1.25 0.71
C TYR A 316 10.57 -0.31 1.52
N GLY A 317 11.88 -0.43 1.34
CA GLY A 317 12.91 0.32 2.05
C GLY A 317 13.18 -0.19 3.48
N THR A 318 14.22 0.32 4.09
CA THR A 318 14.58 0.03 5.48
C THR A 318 13.54 0.64 6.43
N GLY A 319 13.16 -0.07 7.49
CA GLY A 319 12.19 0.39 8.49
C GLY A 319 10.76 0.40 7.95
N VAL A 320 9.97 1.37 8.35
CA VAL A 320 8.59 1.52 7.92
C VAL A 320 8.42 2.75 7.04
N TYR A 321 7.29 2.84 6.33
CA TYR A 321 7.01 3.87 5.33
C TYR A 321 7.25 5.30 5.84
N GLU A 322 6.89 5.57 7.09
CA GLU A 322 6.99 6.89 7.71
C GLU A 322 8.41 7.27 8.18
N ASP A 323 9.35 6.33 8.20
CA ASP A 323 10.75 6.58 8.62
C ASP A 323 11.62 7.12 7.46
N ALA A 324 11.04 7.65 6.39
CA ALA A 324 11.76 8.08 5.18
C ALA A 324 12.94 9.02 5.49
N LEU A 325 12.69 10.10 6.24
CA LEU A 325 13.73 11.07 6.60
C LEU A 325 14.84 10.44 7.47
N ASP A 326 14.47 9.59 8.44
CA ASP A 326 15.42 8.92 9.33
C ASP A 326 16.32 7.95 8.53
N VAL A 327 15.76 7.29 7.52
CA VAL A 327 16.50 6.40 6.61
C VAL A 327 17.50 7.19 5.77
N ASP A 328 17.08 8.31 5.17
CA ASP A 328 17.96 9.15 4.35
C ASP A 328 19.04 9.84 5.19
N MET A 329 18.73 10.30 6.38
CA MET A 329 19.72 10.84 7.32
C MET A 329 20.72 9.77 7.76
N SER A 330 20.24 8.53 7.99
CA SER A 330 21.13 7.40 8.30
C SER A 330 22.03 7.05 7.12
N PHE A 331 21.49 7.05 5.88
CA PHE A 331 22.29 6.80 4.68
C PHE A 331 23.42 7.83 4.55
N ALA A 332 23.09 9.13 4.61
CA ALA A 332 24.06 10.21 4.52
C ALA A 332 25.16 10.13 5.59
N LYS A 333 24.79 9.73 6.82
CA LYS A 333 25.75 9.55 7.93
C LYS A 333 26.77 8.44 7.64
N HIS A 334 26.40 7.40 6.90
CA HIS A 334 27.25 6.23 6.65
C HIS A 334 27.86 6.21 5.25
N ALA A 335 27.42 7.09 4.35
CA ALA A 335 27.88 7.15 2.98
C ALA A 335 29.32 7.67 2.89
N ALA A 336 30.11 7.11 1.99
CA ALA A 336 31.35 7.73 1.54
C ALA A 336 31.04 8.98 0.68
N ALA A 337 32.00 9.87 0.50
CA ALA A 337 31.81 11.13 -0.21
C ALA A 337 31.34 10.97 -1.67
N ASP A 338 31.61 9.82 -2.27
CA ASP A 338 31.23 9.46 -3.64
C ASP A 338 29.99 8.57 -3.71
N GLU A 339 29.36 8.21 -2.57
CA GLU A 339 28.19 7.32 -2.52
C GLU A 339 26.90 8.11 -2.40
N TYR A 340 25.92 7.75 -3.23
CA TYR A 340 24.59 8.37 -3.32
C TYR A 340 23.50 7.33 -3.39
N GLN A 341 22.27 7.68 -2.96
CA GLN A 341 21.09 6.89 -3.25
C GLN A 341 19.98 7.71 -3.90
N VAL A 342 19.25 7.03 -4.79
CA VAL A 342 18.02 7.54 -5.43
C VAL A 342 16.91 6.54 -5.21
N HIS A 343 15.79 6.97 -4.66
CA HIS A 343 14.64 6.11 -4.40
C HIS A 343 13.31 6.84 -4.58
N GLY A 344 12.19 6.11 -4.53
CA GLY A 344 10.81 6.61 -4.56
C GLY A 344 10.03 6.14 -3.33
N HIS A 345 8.79 5.70 -3.53
CA HIS A 345 7.94 5.00 -2.58
C HIS A 345 7.50 5.79 -1.33
N ARG A 346 8.29 6.71 -0.82
CA ARG A 346 8.14 7.29 0.52
C ARG A 346 7.94 8.80 0.48
N ASN A 347 6.69 9.23 0.35
CA ASN A 347 6.34 10.66 0.41
C ASN A 347 5.22 10.94 1.43
N TYR A 348 5.41 10.48 2.67
CA TYR A 348 4.41 10.58 3.71
C TYR A 348 4.10 12.02 4.13
N GLU A 349 5.12 12.91 4.15
CA GLU A 349 5.01 14.29 4.66
C GLU A 349 5.43 15.35 3.62
N GLY A 350 5.43 15.00 2.33
CA GLY A 350 5.88 15.93 1.29
C GLY A 350 7.39 16.12 1.29
N VAL A 351 8.15 15.04 1.45
CA VAL A 351 9.62 15.05 1.46
C VAL A 351 10.14 15.73 0.19
N PRO A 352 11.14 16.63 0.26
CA PRO A 352 11.75 17.25 -0.92
C PRO A 352 12.41 16.20 -1.81
N ALA A 353 12.58 16.50 -3.11
CA ALA A 353 13.24 15.59 -4.03
C ALA A 353 14.72 15.40 -3.67
N GLU A 354 15.44 16.47 -3.35
CA GLU A 354 16.75 16.45 -2.73
C GLU A 354 16.59 16.49 -1.23
N VAL A 355 16.75 15.33 -0.57
CA VAL A 355 16.56 15.19 0.89
C VAL A 355 17.80 15.69 1.63
N ASN A 356 18.97 15.34 1.14
CA ASN A 356 20.27 15.79 1.61
C ASN A 356 21.32 15.61 0.50
N GLU A 357 22.57 15.91 0.77
CA GLU A 357 23.67 15.86 -0.21
C GLU A 357 23.92 14.47 -0.82
N HIS A 358 23.46 13.38 -0.21
CA HIS A 358 23.63 12.01 -0.65
C HIS A 358 22.35 11.31 -1.09
N CYS A 359 21.16 11.86 -0.79
CA CYS A 359 19.88 11.17 -0.94
C CYS A 359 18.86 11.96 -1.74
N PHE A 360 18.23 11.29 -2.72
CA PHE A 360 17.18 11.84 -3.56
C PHE A 360 15.94 10.95 -3.49
N ASN A 361 14.78 11.58 -3.18
CA ASN A 361 13.47 10.92 -3.14
C ASN A 361 12.61 11.40 -4.32
N LEU A 362 12.31 10.52 -5.25
CA LEU A 362 11.58 10.83 -6.48
C LEU A 362 10.10 10.46 -6.42
N ASP A 363 9.56 10.04 -5.27
CA ASP A 363 8.11 9.96 -5.09
C ASP A 363 7.56 11.38 -4.91
N GLY A 364 6.97 11.90 -5.97
CA GLY A 364 6.35 13.23 -6.00
C GLY A 364 4.85 13.20 -5.75
N ALA A 365 4.25 12.04 -5.39
CA ALA A 365 2.82 11.82 -5.24
C ALA A 365 2.01 12.34 -6.46
N VAL A 366 2.51 12.04 -7.66
CA VAL A 366 1.97 12.58 -8.93
C VAL A 366 0.48 12.26 -9.11
N GLU A 367 0.03 11.08 -8.66
CA GLU A 367 -1.36 10.62 -8.71
C GLU A 367 -2.27 11.32 -7.69
N MET A 368 -1.66 11.92 -6.67
CA MET A 368 -2.36 12.68 -5.62
C MET A 368 -2.35 14.19 -5.88
N GLY A 369 -1.85 14.56 -7.06
CA GLY A 369 -1.72 15.91 -7.50
C GLY A 369 -0.41 16.59 -7.17
N GLY A 370 0.55 15.83 -6.88
CA GLY A 370 1.93 16.25 -6.83
C GLY A 370 2.54 16.37 -8.22
N GLN A 371 3.78 15.97 -8.34
CA GLN A 371 4.57 16.12 -9.56
C GLN A 371 5.27 14.81 -9.89
N LEU A 372 5.38 14.47 -11.16
CA LEU A 372 6.38 13.49 -11.58
C LEU A 372 7.75 14.11 -11.33
N ARG A 373 8.59 13.41 -10.58
CA ARG A 373 9.96 13.82 -10.29
C ARG A 373 10.93 13.01 -11.13
N ALA A 374 11.87 13.70 -11.72
CA ALA A 374 13.03 13.09 -12.37
C ALA A 374 14.33 13.70 -11.81
N LEU A 375 15.41 12.92 -11.85
CA LEU A 375 16.74 13.35 -11.45
C LEU A 375 17.70 13.06 -12.59
N GLU A 376 18.34 14.08 -13.09
CA GLU A 376 19.36 13.99 -14.12
C GLU A 376 20.74 14.10 -13.49
N LEU A 377 21.61 13.13 -13.75
CA LEU A 377 23.02 13.16 -13.40
C LEU A 377 23.85 13.36 -14.68
N SER A 378 24.61 14.41 -14.72
CA SER A 378 25.57 14.75 -15.82
C SER A 378 26.94 15.08 -15.25
N GLU A 379 27.88 15.53 -16.09
CA GLU A 379 29.17 16.06 -15.65
C GLU A 379 29.04 17.29 -14.73
N ASP A 380 27.94 18.06 -14.88
CA ASP A 380 27.66 19.23 -14.03
C ASP A 380 27.07 18.85 -12.65
N GLY A 381 26.79 17.56 -12.39
CA GLY A 381 26.20 17.07 -11.15
C GLY A 381 24.75 16.66 -11.28
N PHE A 382 24.04 16.65 -10.14
CA PHE A 382 22.63 16.27 -10.05
C PHE A 382 21.71 17.48 -10.29
N ALA A 383 20.64 17.27 -11.06
CA ALA A 383 19.61 18.26 -11.30
C ALA A 383 18.22 17.63 -11.19
N VAL A 384 17.37 18.17 -10.31
CA VAL A 384 15.98 17.72 -10.13
C VAL A 384 15.08 18.39 -11.16
N VAL A 385 14.27 17.61 -11.86
CA VAL A 385 13.23 18.06 -12.80
C VAL A 385 11.88 17.62 -12.29
N THR A 386 10.88 18.50 -12.35
CA THR A 386 9.52 18.20 -11.88
C THR A 386 8.49 18.58 -12.92
N ILE A 387 7.54 17.69 -13.20
CA ILE A 387 6.44 17.90 -14.15
C ILE A 387 5.12 17.77 -13.40
N GLY A 388 4.29 18.81 -13.46
CA GLY A 388 2.96 18.80 -12.86
C GLY A 388 2.04 17.81 -13.58
N ASN A 389 1.08 17.23 -12.87
CA ASN A 389 0.07 16.38 -13.49
C ASN A 389 -1.07 17.25 -14.06
N ALA A 390 -1.00 17.60 -15.32
CA ALA A 390 -1.97 18.48 -15.99
C ALA A 390 -3.39 17.91 -16.08
N LEU A 391 -3.57 16.59 -16.00
CA LEU A 391 -4.89 15.95 -16.00
C LEU A 391 -5.63 16.11 -14.66
N GLU A 392 -4.89 16.34 -13.59
CA GLU A 392 -5.43 16.54 -12.24
C GLU A 392 -5.29 17.99 -11.74
N TYR A 393 -4.45 18.81 -12.40
CA TYR A 393 -4.14 20.17 -12.00
C TYR A 393 -4.11 21.10 -13.19
N LEU A 394 -5.09 21.97 -13.26
CA LEU A 394 -5.06 23.13 -14.15
C LEU A 394 -3.91 24.04 -13.74
N ASP A 395 -3.00 24.26 -14.69
CA ASP A 395 -1.90 25.23 -14.75
C ASP A 395 -1.50 25.95 -13.46
N LYS A 396 -0.35 25.59 -12.92
CA LYS A 396 0.39 26.43 -11.99
C LYS A 396 0.91 27.65 -12.74
N LYS A 397 0.15 28.74 -12.77
CA LYS A 397 0.77 30.05 -12.99
C LYS A 397 1.75 30.31 -11.85
N LYS A 398 3.04 30.31 -12.19
CA LYS A 398 4.14 30.77 -11.34
C LYS A 398 3.75 32.09 -10.70
N GLY A 399 3.87 32.18 -9.44
CA GLY A 399 3.94 33.49 -8.86
C GLY A 399 3.61 33.59 -7.40
N GLY A 400 4.63 33.68 -6.61
CA GLY A 400 4.76 34.73 -5.62
C GLY A 400 4.01 34.57 -4.30
N LYS A 401 4.81 34.35 -3.31
CA LYS A 401 4.74 34.91 -1.93
C LYS A 401 3.48 35.72 -1.61
N GLY A 402 2.87 35.33 -0.52
CA GLY A 402 2.02 36.22 0.23
C GLY A 402 0.62 35.67 0.44
N SER A 403 0.32 35.34 1.66
CA SER A 403 -1.04 35.19 2.13
C SER A 403 -1.81 36.44 1.71
N LYS A 404 -2.62 36.33 0.64
CA LYS A 404 -3.64 37.37 0.42
C LYS A 404 -4.76 37.10 1.42
N ALA A 405 -5.06 38.07 2.19
CA ALA A 405 -6.27 38.15 3.00
C ALA A 405 -7.46 37.63 2.20
N ASN A 406 -8.27 36.76 2.82
CA ASN A 406 -9.44 36.11 2.26
C ASN A 406 -10.36 37.16 1.59
N ALA A 407 -10.29 37.26 0.26
CA ALA A 407 -11.35 37.96 -0.46
C ALA A 407 -12.60 37.06 -0.35
N LYS A 408 -13.70 37.65 0.11
CA LYS A 408 -14.99 37.00 0.25
C LYS A 408 -15.37 36.37 -1.09
N ILE A 409 -15.57 35.04 -1.11
CA ILE A 409 -15.99 34.31 -2.33
C ILE A 409 -17.46 34.65 -2.57
N GLU A 410 -17.76 35.34 -3.66
CA GLU A 410 -19.10 35.83 -3.95
C GLU A 410 -19.87 35.03 -5.00
N ASN A 411 -19.16 34.26 -5.81
CA ASN A 411 -19.75 33.44 -6.88
C ASN A 411 -18.92 32.19 -7.18
N VAL A 412 -19.52 31.25 -7.95
CA VAL A 412 -18.89 29.97 -8.32
C VAL A 412 -17.65 30.16 -9.18
N GLN A 413 -17.60 31.21 -10.03
CA GLN A 413 -16.43 31.50 -10.86
C GLN A 413 -15.22 31.87 -9.99
N GLN A 414 -15.42 32.71 -8.97
CA GLN A 414 -14.36 33.02 -8.00
C GLN A 414 -13.95 31.79 -7.19
N LEU A 415 -14.89 30.89 -6.82
CA LEU A 415 -14.58 29.65 -6.16
C LEU A 415 -13.70 28.75 -7.04
N LEU A 416 -14.06 28.58 -8.32
CA LEU A 416 -13.26 27.84 -9.29
C LEU A 416 -11.86 28.45 -9.46
N ALA A 417 -11.74 29.78 -9.49
CA ALA A 417 -10.46 30.46 -9.57
C ALA A 417 -9.59 30.24 -8.30
N ASN A 418 -10.21 30.10 -7.12
CA ASN A 418 -9.52 29.78 -5.88
C ASN A 418 -9.18 28.28 -5.76
N PHE A 419 -9.91 27.39 -6.44
CA PHE A 419 -9.58 25.98 -6.55
C PHE A 419 -8.43 25.74 -7.53
N ALA A 420 -8.37 26.49 -8.62
CA ALA A 420 -7.37 26.34 -9.66
C ALA A 420 -5.96 26.56 -9.09
N GLY A 421 -5.10 25.54 -9.22
CA GLY A 421 -3.73 25.57 -8.72
C GLY A 421 -3.58 25.58 -7.19
N ASN A 422 -4.64 25.35 -6.44
CA ASN A 422 -4.56 25.23 -4.97
C ASN A 422 -4.12 23.79 -4.58
N PRO A 423 -2.92 23.59 -4.00
CA PRO A 423 -2.40 22.28 -3.68
C PRO A 423 -3.19 21.53 -2.60
N LEU A 424 -4.09 22.23 -1.92
CA LEU A 424 -4.95 21.65 -0.89
C LEU A 424 -6.29 21.15 -1.45
N ILE A 425 -6.54 21.37 -2.76
CA ILE A 425 -7.79 21.01 -3.42
C ILE A 425 -7.50 19.96 -4.51
N LYS A 426 -8.22 18.85 -4.49
CA LYS A 426 -8.22 17.82 -5.52
C LYS A 426 -9.43 18.00 -6.42
N GLU A 427 -9.20 18.28 -7.71
CA GLU A 427 -10.23 18.24 -8.74
C GLU A 427 -10.19 16.88 -9.44
N LYS A 428 -11.35 16.29 -9.75
CA LYS A 428 -11.51 15.13 -10.63
C LYS A 428 -12.53 15.46 -11.71
N SER A 429 -12.11 15.41 -12.97
CA SER A 429 -12.94 15.79 -14.11
C SER A 429 -13.71 14.60 -14.68
N PHE A 430 -14.98 14.84 -15.07
CA PHE A 430 -15.89 13.90 -15.72
C PHE A 430 -16.53 14.56 -16.93
N GLY A 431 -15.71 15.03 -17.84
CA GLY A 431 -16.14 15.83 -18.99
C GLY A 431 -16.41 17.28 -18.59
N VAL A 432 -17.66 17.74 -18.72
CA VAL A 432 -18.03 19.13 -18.31
C VAL A 432 -18.27 19.29 -16.80
N ILE A 433 -18.37 18.20 -16.06
CA ILE A 433 -18.56 18.20 -14.61
C ILE A 433 -17.24 17.85 -13.93
N SER A 434 -16.85 18.59 -12.92
CA SER A 434 -15.72 18.25 -12.04
C SER A 434 -16.19 18.12 -10.60
N SER A 435 -15.59 17.14 -9.87
CA SER A 435 -15.71 17.07 -8.40
C SER A 435 -14.52 17.75 -7.74
N PHE A 436 -14.77 18.44 -6.65
CA PHE A 436 -13.76 19.13 -5.85
C PHE A 436 -13.76 18.60 -4.42
N ASN A 437 -12.59 18.22 -3.95
CA ASN A 437 -12.38 17.70 -2.61
C ASN A 437 -11.08 18.24 -2.04
N PHE A 438 -11.01 18.39 -0.71
CA PHE A 438 -9.74 18.71 -0.05
C PHE A 438 -8.79 17.50 -0.10
N THR A 439 -7.49 17.78 -0.18
CA THR A 439 -6.44 16.76 -0.20
C THR A 439 -6.19 16.15 1.19
N ARG A 440 -5.41 15.06 1.22
CA ARG A 440 -4.92 14.49 2.49
C ARG A 440 -4.08 15.49 3.25
N ASP A 441 -3.28 16.30 2.57
CA ASP A 441 -2.46 17.36 3.19
C ASP A 441 -3.31 18.41 3.91
N ALA A 442 -4.39 18.88 3.29
CA ALA A 442 -5.33 19.77 3.96
C ALA A 442 -5.89 19.12 5.24
N PHE A 443 -6.15 17.81 5.21
CA PHE A 443 -6.70 17.06 6.33
C PHE A 443 -5.68 16.84 7.46
N TYR A 444 -4.47 16.35 7.15
CA TYR A 444 -3.47 16.02 8.17
C TYR A 444 -2.77 17.25 8.74
N ASN A 445 -2.47 18.24 7.90
CA ASN A 445 -1.85 19.50 8.33
C ASN A 445 -2.87 20.50 8.91
N LYS A 446 -4.17 20.11 8.94
CA LYS A 446 -5.27 20.94 9.48
C LYS A 446 -5.33 22.34 8.86
N THR A 447 -4.99 22.45 7.57
CA THR A 447 -4.97 23.71 6.81
C THR A 447 -6.36 24.02 6.26
N TRP A 448 -7.23 24.52 7.14
CA TRP A 448 -8.63 24.78 6.83
C TRP A 448 -8.89 26.28 6.70
N ASP A 449 -9.49 26.65 5.59
CA ASP A 449 -10.03 27.99 5.29
C ASP A 449 -11.41 27.86 4.60
N ASP A 450 -12.01 28.96 4.20
CA ASP A 450 -13.31 28.95 3.53
C ASP A 450 -13.30 28.23 2.19
N VAL A 451 -12.16 28.18 1.50
CA VAL A 451 -11.98 27.50 0.22
C VAL A 451 -11.92 25.99 0.42
N THR A 452 -11.04 25.53 1.30
CA THR A 452 -10.81 24.11 1.56
C THR A 452 -12.01 23.45 2.25
N CYS A 453 -12.74 24.20 3.10
CA CYS A 453 -13.96 23.69 3.73
C CYS A 453 -15.09 23.42 2.73
N LYS A 454 -15.21 24.22 1.66
CA LYS A 454 -16.21 24.01 0.59
C LYS A 454 -15.86 22.84 -0.32
N ALA A 455 -14.60 22.48 -0.43
CA ALA A 455 -14.13 21.38 -1.27
C ALA A 455 -14.36 20.01 -0.60
N ARG A 456 -15.61 19.59 -0.50
CA ARG A 456 -16.00 18.30 0.07
C ARG A 456 -17.23 17.74 -0.63
N GLY A 457 -17.01 16.87 -1.63
CA GLY A 457 -18.11 16.31 -2.42
C GLY A 457 -18.88 17.40 -3.17
N LEU A 458 -18.15 18.36 -3.74
CA LEU A 458 -18.72 19.48 -4.50
C LEU A 458 -18.56 19.20 -6.00
N TYR A 459 -19.66 19.15 -6.73
CA TYR A 459 -19.70 18.88 -8.16
C TYR A 459 -20.18 20.12 -8.91
N ILE A 460 -19.36 20.61 -9.83
CA ILE A 460 -19.64 21.82 -10.62
C ILE A 460 -19.60 21.49 -12.11
N ASN A 461 -20.64 21.91 -12.85
CA ASN A 461 -20.58 21.93 -14.29
C ASN A 461 -19.77 23.17 -14.73
N LYS A 462 -18.53 22.95 -15.17
CA LYS A 462 -17.57 24.04 -15.48
C LYS A 462 -17.98 24.88 -16.69
N ARG A 463 -18.80 24.31 -17.59
CA ARG A 463 -19.29 25.05 -18.77
C ARG A 463 -20.38 26.07 -18.39
N THR A 464 -21.23 25.73 -17.43
CA THR A 464 -22.33 26.59 -16.97
C THR A 464 -22.01 27.32 -15.66
N GLU A 465 -20.86 26.98 -15.04
CA GLU A 465 -20.43 27.50 -13.73
C GLU A 465 -21.49 27.30 -12.63
N LYS A 466 -22.24 26.17 -12.70
CA LYS A 466 -23.30 25.85 -11.73
C LYS A 466 -22.92 24.65 -10.88
N ILE A 467 -23.24 24.72 -9.61
CA ILE A 467 -23.21 23.58 -8.69
C ILE A 467 -24.35 22.64 -9.09
N VAL A 468 -24.01 21.38 -9.41
CA VAL A 468 -24.96 20.36 -9.89
C VAL A 468 -25.18 19.25 -8.88
N ALA A 469 -24.24 19.10 -7.93
CA ALA A 469 -24.40 18.30 -6.73
C ALA A 469 -23.38 18.78 -5.67
N ARG A 470 -23.75 18.75 -4.40
CA ARG A 470 -22.85 19.05 -3.29
C ARG A 470 -23.21 18.30 -2.02
N SER A 471 -22.20 18.07 -1.17
CA SER A 471 -22.43 17.61 0.20
C SER A 471 -22.27 18.73 1.21
N TYR A 472 -22.17 18.37 2.49
CA TYR A 472 -21.84 19.30 3.56
C TYR A 472 -20.49 19.96 3.31
N ASP A 473 -20.35 21.22 3.63
CA ASP A 473 -19.04 21.82 3.85
C ASP A 473 -18.31 21.06 4.98
N LYS A 474 -16.98 21.13 5.02
CA LYS A 474 -16.22 20.45 6.08
C LYS A 474 -16.59 21.03 7.44
N PHE A 475 -17.14 20.22 8.32
CA PHE A 475 -17.35 20.52 9.74
C PHE A 475 -16.57 19.53 10.62
N PHE A 476 -16.30 19.90 11.85
CA PHE A 476 -15.24 19.33 12.67
C PHE A 476 -15.77 18.53 13.87
N ASN A 477 -14.95 17.67 14.45
CA ASN A 477 -15.29 17.02 15.70
C ASN A 477 -15.13 17.95 16.89
N LEU A 478 -15.76 17.59 18.00
CA LEU A 478 -15.50 18.22 19.29
C LEU A 478 -13.99 18.24 19.55
N ASP A 479 -13.49 19.35 20.03
CA ASP A 479 -12.07 19.64 20.34
C ASP A 479 -11.10 19.60 19.13
N GLU A 480 -11.58 19.42 17.89
CA GLU A 480 -10.72 19.36 16.70
C GLU A 480 -10.23 20.77 16.28
N ARG A 481 -10.99 21.82 16.56
CA ARG A 481 -10.72 23.22 16.17
C ARG A 481 -10.94 24.16 17.34
N PRO A 482 -10.36 25.39 17.31
CA PRO A 482 -10.63 26.38 18.34
C PRO A 482 -12.11 26.64 18.58
N GLU A 483 -12.91 26.74 17.51
CA GLU A 483 -14.36 26.98 17.55
C GLU A 483 -15.17 25.78 18.04
N THR A 484 -14.63 24.56 17.96
CA THR A 484 -15.28 23.34 18.45
C THR A 484 -14.78 22.87 19.82
N LYS A 485 -13.89 23.62 20.47
CA LYS A 485 -13.51 23.35 21.86
C LYS A 485 -14.67 23.60 22.79
N LEU A 486 -14.79 22.78 23.84
CA LEU A 486 -15.91 22.83 24.77
C LEU A 486 -16.15 24.24 25.33
N ASN A 487 -15.07 24.95 25.70
CA ASN A 487 -15.18 26.34 26.19
C ASN A 487 -15.67 27.32 25.11
N ALA A 488 -15.27 27.13 23.86
CA ALA A 488 -15.73 27.96 22.75
C ALA A 488 -17.21 27.69 22.42
N LEU A 489 -17.63 26.42 22.44
CA LEU A 489 -19.03 26.01 22.21
C LEU A 489 -19.98 26.64 23.22
N ARG A 490 -19.56 26.81 24.48
CA ARG A 490 -20.36 27.49 25.51
C ARG A 490 -20.78 28.91 25.12
N HIS A 491 -19.90 29.62 24.39
CA HIS A 491 -20.12 31.00 23.99
C HIS A 491 -20.68 31.14 22.57
N ASN A 492 -20.42 30.13 21.71
CA ASN A 492 -20.74 30.23 20.30
C ASN A 492 -22.06 29.57 19.91
N LEU A 493 -22.52 28.55 20.65
CA LEU A 493 -23.76 27.86 20.31
C LEU A 493 -24.99 28.69 20.59
N GLN A 494 -25.92 28.67 19.65
CA GLN A 494 -27.27 29.21 19.83
C GLN A 494 -28.28 28.09 20.07
N PHE A 495 -28.90 28.11 21.23
CA PHE A 495 -29.93 27.15 21.63
C PHE A 495 -31.31 27.48 21.02
N PRO A 496 -32.18 26.48 20.79
CA PRO A 496 -31.95 25.05 21.09
C PRO A 496 -30.97 24.39 20.13
N VAL A 497 -30.25 23.39 20.64
CA VAL A 497 -29.35 22.53 19.87
C VAL A 497 -30.04 21.19 19.59
N GLN A 498 -30.01 20.74 18.35
CA GLN A 498 -30.51 19.42 17.95
C GLN A 498 -29.37 18.42 17.93
N ALA A 499 -29.59 17.21 18.46
CA ALA A 499 -28.66 16.09 18.36
C ALA A 499 -29.24 15.03 17.44
N TYR A 500 -28.48 14.66 16.40
CA TYR A 500 -28.83 13.61 15.45
C TYR A 500 -27.90 12.42 15.59
N VAL A 501 -28.44 11.20 15.49
CA VAL A 501 -27.63 9.97 15.48
C VAL A 501 -26.75 9.96 14.25
N LYS A 502 -25.43 9.77 14.44
CA LYS A 502 -24.49 9.67 13.34
C LYS A 502 -24.42 8.23 12.84
N VAL A 503 -24.98 8.00 11.68
CA VAL A 503 -24.92 6.73 10.97
C VAL A 503 -23.50 6.45 10.49
N ASN A 504 -23.10 5.19 10.45
CA ASN A 504 -21.74 4.77 10.08
C ASN A 504 -21.72 4.03 8.75
N GLY A 505 -21.41 4.72 7.70
CA GLY A 505 -21.30 4.24 6.32
C GLY A 505 -20.40 5.16 5.50
N PHE A 506 -20.71 5.33 4.24
CA PHE A 506 -20.07 6.30 3.36
C PHE A 506 -21.08 7.21 2.66
N LEU A 507 -20.63 8.40 2.31
CA LEU A 507 -21.49 9.46 1.79
C LEU A 507 -21.90 9.19 0.33
N GLY A 508 -23.22 9.20 0.09
CA GLY A 508 -23.84 9.23 -1.23
C GLY A 508 -24.50 10.60 -1.49
N ILE A 509 -24.41 11.09 -2.72
CA ILE A 509 -24.92 12.40 -3.14
C ILE A 509 -25.79 12.22 -4.37
N VAL A 510 -27.01 12.73 -4.35
CA VAL A 510 -27.90 12.80 -5.51
C VAL A 510 -28.16 14.25 -5.85
N GLY A 511 -27.85 14.63 -7.09
CA GLY A 511 -28.08 15.97 -7.62
C GLY A 511 -28.58 15.90 -9.07
N TYR A 512 -28.76 17.04 -9.72
CA TYR A 512 -29.25 17.12 -11.09
C TYR A 512 -28.52 18.19 -11.92
N ASP A 513 -28.01 17.79 -13.08
CA ASP A 513 -27.48 18.75 -14.06
C ASP A 513 -28.55 19.13 -15.07
N SER A 514 -29.13 20.29 -14.90
CA SER A 514 -30.18 20.81 -15.79
C SER A 514 -29.70 21.06 -17.23
N ALA A 515 -28.39 21.35 -17.41
CA ALA A 515 -27.82 21.60 -18.73
C ALA A 515 -27.68 20.31 -19.55
N GLN A 516 -27.34 19.19 -18.88
CA GLN A 516 -27.28 17.87 -19.51
C GLN A 516 -28.59 17.06 -19.37
N LYS A 517 -29.56 17.58 -18.61
CA LYS A 517 -30.81 16.87 -18.24
C LYS A 517 -30.49 15.49 -17.63
N LYS A 518 -29.54 15.45 -16.68
CA LYS A 518 -29.02 14.20 -16.16
C LYS A 518 -29.08 14.17 -14.62
N LEU A 519 -29.64 13.07 -14.10
CA LEU A 519 -29.54 12.74 -12.69
C LEU A 519 -28.11 12.31 -12.35
N LEU A 520 -27.55 12.88 -11.29
CA LEU A 520 -26.23 12.56 -10.77
C LEU A 520 -26.39 11.74 -9.49
N ILE A 521 -25.85 10.52 -9.50
CA ILE A 521 -25.77 9.67 -8.30
C ILE A 521 -24.30 9.38 -8.11
N THR A 522 -23.71 9.97 -7.08
CA THR A 522 -22.25 10.04 -6.90
C THR A 522 -21.84 9.65 -5.47
N SER A 523 -20.60 9.25 -5.29
CA SER A 523 -19.97 9.26 -3.97
C SER A 523 -19.38 10.65 -3.66
N LYS A 524 -18.75 10.80 -2.51
CA LYS A 524 -18.07 12.06 -2.14
C LYS A 524 -17.02 12.49 -3.21
N ASP A 525 -16.25 11.55 -3.75
CA ASP A 525 -15.07 11.87 -4.56
C ASP A 525 -15.25 11.54 -6.05
N ASP A 526 -16.22 10.69 -6.43
CA ASP A 526 -16.28 10.09 -7.74
C ASP A 526 -17.70 9.85 -8.24
N MET A 527 -17.92 10.03 -9.56
CA MET A 527 -19.19 9.75 -10.21
C MET A 527 -19.33 8.29 -10.68
N TYR A 528 -18.23 7.59 -10.94
CA TYR A 528 -18.21 6.27 -11.59
C TYR A 528 -17.42 5.22 -10.83
N GLY A 529 -16.68 5.62 -9.80
CA GLY A 529 -15.87 4.75 -8.95
C GLY A 529 -16.70 3.73 -8.16
N LEU A 530 -16.01 2.85 -7.46
CA LEU A 530 -16.62 1.76 -6.72
C LEU A 530 -17.74 2.22 -5.77
N TYR A 531 -17.47 3.21 -4.93
CA TYR A 531 -18.44 3.73 -3.95
C TYR A 531 -19.66 4.37 -4.61
N ALA A 532 -19.49 5.05 -5.75
CA ALA A 532 -20.61 5.58 -6.52
C ALA A 532 -21.48 4.46 -7.12
N LYS A 533 -20.86 3.38 -7.60
CA LYS A 533 -21.58 2.19 -8.12
C LYS A 533 -22.34 1.46 -6.99
N ILE A 534 -21.69 1.24 -5.84
CA ILE A 534 -22.34 0.63 -4.69
C ILE A 534 -23.54 1.48 -4.26
N PHE A 535 -23.33 2.78 -4.06
CA PHE A 535 -24.41 3.68 -3.68
C PHE A 535 -25.57 3.66 -4.67
N LYS A 536 -25.27 3.75 -5.97
CA LYS A 536 -26.29 3.69 -7.02
C LYS A 536 -27.09 2.40 -6.98
N ASN A 537 -26.45 1.26 -6.77
CA ASN A 537 -27.11 -0.04 -6.73
C ASN A 537 -27.96 -0.18 -5.46
N THR A 538 -27.43 0.20 -4.29
CA THR A 538 -28.15 0.14 -3.03
C THR A 538 -29.36 1.08 -3.04
N LEU A 539 -29.16 2.32 -3.53
CA LEU A 539 -30.23 3.30 -3.67
C LEU A 539 -31.33 2.81 -4.64
N ALA A 540 -30.95 2.23 -5.77
CA ALA A 540 -31.90 1.69 -6.75
C ALA A 540 -32.69 0.49 -6.17
N ALA A 541 -32.05 -0.37 -5.38
CA ALA A 541 -32.72 -1.50 -4.73
C ALA A 541 -33.74 -1.05 -3.68
N GLU A 542 -33.42 0.01 -2.92
CA GLU A 542 -34.32 0.59 -1.91
C GLU A 542 -35.49 1.36 -2.56
N LEU A 543 -35.20 2.24 -3.50
CA LEU A 543 -36.20 3.14 -4.09
C LEU A 543 -37.10 2.47 -5.14
N LYS A 544 -36.55 1.60 -5.96
CA LYS A 544 -37.29 0.99 -7.08
C LYS A 544 -37.95 2.05 -7.95
N GLU A 545 -39.26 1.99 -8.10
CA GLU A 545 -40.06 2.93 -8.89
C GLU A 545 -40.05 4.37 -8.34
N ARG A 546 -39.75 4.55 -7.05
CA ARG A 546 -39.68 5.88 -6.42
C ARG A 546 -38.43 6.67 -6.78
N MET A 547 -37.49 6.08 -7.53
CA MET A 547 -36.34 6.80 -8.08
C MET A 547 -36.76 8.02 -8.91
N GLN A 548 -37.88 7.91 -9.63
CA GLN A 548 -38.43 9.03 -10.42
C GLN A 548 -38.94 10.17 -9.53
N LEU A 549 -39.43 9.88 -8.32
CA LEU A 549 -39.82 10.93 -7.34
C LEU A 549 -38.59 11.69 -6.88
N LEU A 550 -37.50 10.98 -6.54
CA LEU A 550 -36.23 11.59 -6.14
C LEU A 550 -35.64 12.45 -7.25
N GLU A 551 -35.62 11.96 -8.50
CA GLU A 551 -35.16 12.72 -9.67
C GLU A 551 -35.99 14.00 -9.86
N ASN A 552 -37.30 13.91 -9.82
CA ASN A 552 -38.19 15.06 -9.94
C ASN A 552 -37.96 16.06 -8.81
N PHE A 553 -37.73 15.57 -7.58
CA PHE A 553 -37.49 16.42 -6.41
C PHE A 553 -36.20 17.24 -6.60
N VAL A 554 -35.05 16.60 -6.90
CA VAL A 554 -33.78 17.32 -7.04
C VAL A 554 -33.77 18.24 -8.26
N ARG A 555 -34.43 17.83 -9.35
CA ARG A 555 -34.57 18.64 -10.56
C ARG A 555 -35.38 19.91 -10.33
N THR A 556 -36.52 19.80 -9.64
CA THR A 556 -37.44 20.94 -9.44
C THR A 556 -36.91 21.91 -8.40
N ASN A 557 -36.24 21.42 -7.37
CA ASN A 557 -35.80 22.21 -6.23
C ASN A 557 -34.37 22.72 -6.31
N ASN A 558 -33.59 22.39 -7.38
CA ASN A 558 -32.17 22.76 -7.53
C ASN A 558 -31.35 22.45 -6.25
N CYS A 559 -31.53 21.27 -5.70
CA CYS A 559 -30.85 20.82 -4.46
C CYS A 559 -30.15 19.50 -4.65
N SER A 560 -29.31 19.16 -3.68
CA SER A 560 -28.71 17.85 -3.54
C SER A 560 -29.35 17.12 -2.35
N VAL A 561 -29.59 15.84 -2.52
CA VAL A 561 -30.08 14.95 -1.45
C VAL A 561 -28.93 14.03 -1.02
N ILE A 562 -28.64 14.02 0.27
CA ILE A 562 -27.48 13.38 0.87
C ILE A 562 -27.91 12.13 1.61
N PHE A 563 -27.15 11.06 1.40
CA PHE A 563 -27.38 9.77 2.02
C PHE A 563 -26.11 9.26 2.72
N GLU A 564 -26.29 8.50 3.78
CA GLU A 564 -25.28 7.54 4.24
C GLU A 564 -25.62 6.18 3.62
N CYS A 565 -24.69 5.64 2.83
CA CYS A 565 -24.82 4.31 2.25
C CYS A 565 -24.09 3.31 3.13
N ILE A 566 -24.81 2.27 3.51
CA ILE A 566 -24.36 1.17 4.36
C ILE A 566 -24.31 -0.08 3.49
N GLU A 567 -23.15 -0.69 3.35
CA GLU A 567 -22.95 -1.93 2.60
C GLU A 567 -22.02 -2.85 3.39
N PRO A 568 -22.58 -3.61 4.35
CA PRO A 568 -21.77 -4.34 5.33
C PRO A 568 -20.95 -5.49 4.73
N GLU A 569 -21.32 -6.03 3.57
CA GLU A 569 -20.61 -7.14 2.94
C GLU A 569 -19.38 -6.65 2.13
N ILE A 570 -19.49 -5.48 1.51
CA ILE A 570 -18.42 -4.95 0.62
C ILE A 570 -17.51 -3.99 1.38
N ASP A 571 -18.06 -3.17 2.27
CA ASP A 571 -17.34 -2.15 3.04
C ASP A 571 -17.75 -2.19 4.52
N PRO A 572 -17.34 -3.23 5.26
CA PRO A 572 -17.68 -3.36 6.67
C PRO A 572 -17.04 -2.23 7.48
N HIS A 573 -17.90 -1.52 8.22
CA HIS A 573 -17.51 -0.42 9.09
C HIS A 573 -17.28 -0.88 10.55
N ILE A 574 -17.22 0.07 11.49
CA ILE A 574 -17.03 -0.23 12.92
C ILE A 574 -18.36 -0.69 13.56
N ILE A 575 -19.45 -0.04 13.17
CA ILE A 575 -20.81 -0.37 13.66
C ILE A 575 -21.40 -1.46 12.77
N GLU A 576 -21.96 -2.47 13.40
CA GLU A 576 -22.54 -3.61 12.71
C GLU A 576 -23.95 -3.30 12.21
N TYR A 577 -24.18 -3.57 10.93
CA TYR A 577 -25.49 -3.51 10.27
C TYR A 577 -25.81 -4.87 9.65
N LYS A 578 -27.10 -5.23 9.65
CA LYS A 578 -27.53 -6.57 9.19
C LYS A 578 -27.74 -6.69 7.68
N LYS A 579 -27.95 -5.57 6.99
CA LYS A 579 -28.25 -5.55 5.56
C LYS A 579 -27.79 -4.25 4.90
N PRO A 580 -27.57 -4.26 3.59
CA PRO A 580 -27.39 -3.04 2.81
C PRO A 580 -28.62 -2.12 2.97
N GLN A 581 -28.35 -0.82 3.11
CA GLN A 581 -29.41 0.21 3.19
C GLN A 581 -28.85 1.60 2.92
N VAL A 582 -29.73 2.54 2.64
CA VAL A 582 -29.41 3.96 2.60
C VAL A 582 -30.22 4.71 3.64
N VAL A 583 -29.60 5.67 4.32
CA VAL A 583 -30.25 6.56 5.29
C VAL A 583 -30.19 7.98 4.74
N LEU A 584 -31.33 8.63 4.67
CA LEU A 584 -31.47 10.00 4.19
C LEU A 584 -30.93 10.97 5.26
N LEU A 585 -29.89 11.72 4.92
CA LEU A 585 -29.19 12.59 5.88
C LEU A 585 -29.60 14.06 5.77
N GLU A 586 -29.73 14.61 4.53
CA GLU A 586 -29.92 16.03 4.35
C GLU A 586 -30.44 16.39 2.96
N ILE A 587 -31.09 17.54 2.85
CA ILE A 587 -31.41 18.24 1.60
C ILE A 587 -30.62 19.54 1.60
N ILE A 588 -29.64 19.69 0.69
CA ILE A 588 -28.71 20.81 0.63
C ILE A 588 -28.98 21.62 -0.64
N GLU A 589 -29.10 22.94 -0.52
CA GLU A 589 -29.27 23.83 -1.66
C GLU A 589 -27.99 23.84 -2.53
N ASN A 590 -28.14 23.79 -3.86
CA ASN A 590 -27.01 23.86 -4.80
C ASN A 590 -26.53 25.30 -4.99
N GLU A 591 -26.26 25.97 -3.86
CA GLU A 591 -25.81 27.36 -3.79
C GLU A 591 -24.36 27.44 -3.30
N LEU A 592 -23.69 28.58 -3.53
CA LEU A 592 -22.31 28.80 -3.11
C LEU A 592 -22.15 28.71 -1.59
N ASN A 593 -23.04 29.36 -0.86
CA ASN A 593 -23.06 29.29 0.60
C ASN A 593 -23.82 28.05 1.04
N PHE A 594 -23.28 27.36 2.01
CA PHE A 594 -23.92 26.17 2.56
C PHE A 594 -25.26 26.52 3.21
N ALA A 595 -26.30 25.89 2.71
CA ALA A 595 -27.65 25.98 3.25
C ALA A 595 -28.35 24.63 3.09
N HIS A 596 -29.06 24.19 4.11
CA HIS A 596 -29.87 22.98 4.05
C HIS A 596 -31.28 23.25 4.54
N ARG A 597 -32.21 22.39 4.16
CA ARG A 597 -33.61 22.54 4.46
C ARG A 597 -33.95 22.14 5.90
N PRO A 598 -35.10 22.61 6.43
CA PRO A 598 -35.59 22.17 7.75
C PRO A 598 -35.74 20.65 7.84
N TYR A 599 -35.49 20.09 9.04
CA TYR A 599 -35.61 18.65 9.29
C TYR A 599 -37.01 18.10 8.96
N ALA A 600 -38.07 18.88 9.15
CA ALA A 600 -39.43 18.47 8.77
C ALA A 600 -39.59 18.18 7.26
N GLU A 601 -38.88 18.94 6.38
CA GLU A 601 -38.88 18.69 4.94
C GLU A 601 -38.11 17.41 4.60
N LEU A 602 -37.03 17.15 5.33
CA LEU A 602 -36.27 15.93 5.19
C LEU A 602 -37.12 14.71 5.56
N VAL A 603 -37.85 14.79 6.67
CA VAL A 603 -38.80 13.72 7.11
C VAL A 603 -39.88 13.51 6.07
N ALA A 604 -40.53 14.57 5.57
CA ALA A 604 -41.55 14.50 4.55
C ALA A 604 -41.04 13.85 3.24
N LEU A 605 -39.79 14.15 2.82
CA LEU A 605 -39.15 13.49 1.68
C LEU A 605 -38.91 11.99 1.99
N GLY A 606 -38.43 11.68 3.18
CA GLY A 606 -38.19 10.30 3.61
C GLY A 606 -39.49 9.45 3.58
N GLU A 607 -40.61 10.01 4.03
CA GLU A 607 -41.93 9.38 3.95
C GLU A 607 -42.35 9.14 2.49
N GLN A 608 -42.22 10.13 1.60
CA GLN A 608 -42.53 9.98 0.19
C GLN A 608 -41.69 8.91 -0.49
N LEU A 609 -40.38 8.86 -0.17
CA LEU A 609 -39.44 7.90 -0.68
C LEU A 609 -39.50 6.54 0.05
N GLN A 610 -40.19 6.45 1.18
CA GLN A 610 -40.22 5.29 2.07
C GLN A 610 -38.81 4.81 2.45
N ILE A 611 -37.94 5.75 2.81
CA ILE A 611 -36.58 5.54 3.24
C ILE A 611 -36.37 6.04 4.65
N GLU A 612 -35.50 5.37 5.40
CA GLU A 612 -35.07 5.79 6.72
C GLU A 612 -34.38 7.16 6.67
N VAL A 613 -34.73 8.03 7.60
CA VAL A 613 -34.16 9.38 7.75
C VAL A 613 -33.23 9.40 8.97
N LYS A 614 -32.21 10.28 8.97
CA LYS A 614 -31.36 10.48 10.16
C LYS A 614 -32.24 10.71 11.39
N GLU A 615 -31.96 9.99 12.47
CA GLU A 615 -32.75 10.06 13.69
C GLU A 615 -32.36 11.27 14.52
N GLN A 616 -33.36 12.06 14.96
CA GLN A 616 -33.18 13.11 15.95
C GLN A 616 -33.24 12.50 17.35
N ALA A 617 -32.12 12.41 18.04
CA ALA A 617 -31.97 11.80 19.34
C ALA A 617 -32.61 12.67 20.46
N CYS A 618 -32.33 13.96 20.47
CA CYS A 618 -32.89 14.89 21.45
C CYS A 618 -32.74 16.35 20.99
N THR A 619 -33.48 17.23 21.68
CA THR A 619 -33.36 18.67 21.62
C THR A 619 -32.86 19.17 22.98
N LEU A 620 -31.84 19.98 22.99
CA LEU A 620 -31.19 20.54 24.17
C LEU A 620 -31.46 22.04 24.20
N ALA A 621 -32.16 22.52 25.23
CA ALA A 621 -32.59 23.91 25.28
C ALA A 621 -31.57 24.87 25.89
N SER A 622 -30.55 24.33 26.57
CA SER A 622 -29.56 25.14 27.27
C SER A 622 -28.18 24.50 27.28
N TRP A 623 -27.15 25.30 27.63
CA TRP A 623 -25.79 24.82 27.85
C TRP A 623 -25.71 23.76 28.95
N ASP A 624 -26.46 23.95 30.03
CA ASP A 624 -26.41 23.01 31.17
C ASP A 624 -27.00 21.65 30.78
N GLU A 625 -28.05 21.62 29.98
CA GLU A 625 -28.60 20.37 29.41
C GLU A 625 -27.59 19.71 28.47
N LEU A 626 -26.96 20.48 27.58
CA LEU A 626 -25.92 19.96 26.68
C LEU A 626 -24.75 19.37 27.47
N GLN A 627 -24.30 20.06 28.51
CA GLN A 627 -23.17 19.59 29.33
C GLN A 627 -23.53 18.30 30.10
N ALA A 628 -24.70 18.21 30.67
CA ALA A 628 -25.19 17.02 31.33
C ALA A 628 -25.30 15.83 30.36
N TRP A 629 -25.86 16.09 29.17
CA TRP A 629 -25.99 15.08 28.12
C TRP A 629 -24.60 14.63 27.61
N LEU A 630 -23.65 15.52 27.36
CA LEU A 630 -22.28 15.20 26.96
C LEU A 630 -21.61 14.30 28.02
N LYS A 631 -21.76 14.61 29.31
CA LYS A 631 -21.21 13.79 30.40
C LYS A 631 -21.76 12.35 30.37
N THR A 632 -23.02 12.19 30.01
CA THR A 632 -23.65 10.86 29.88
C THR A 632 -23.15 10.10 28.67
N ILE A 633 -23.14 10.71 27.49
CA ILE A 633 -22.79 10.00 26.23
C ILE A 633 -21.28 9.74 26.09
N MET A 634 -20.43 10.43 26.85
CA MET A 634 -18.98 10.22 26.82
C MET A 634 -18.50 9.10 27.75
N GLN A 635 -19.40 8.40 28.46
CA GLN A 635 -19.07 7.20 29.23
C GLN A 635 -18.62 6.08 28.28
N GLU A 636 -17.69 5.25 28.72
CA GLU A 636 -17.09 4.18 27.86
C GLU A 636 -18.12 3.12 27.43
N ASP A 637 -19.07 2.82 28.27
CA ASP A 637 -20.12 1.80 28.09
C ASP A 637 -21.46 2.36 27.59
N TYR A 638 -21.47 3.62 27.16
CA TYR A 638 -22.71 4.25 26.70
C TYR A 638 -23.31 3.52 25.48
N LEU A 639 -24.59 3.21 25.60
CA LEU A 639 -25.44 2.65 24.54
C LEU A 639 -26.59 3.60 24.24
N TYR A 640 -26.83 3.84 22.97
CA TYR A 640 -28.00 4.55 22.50
C TYR A 640 -29.07 3.54 22.11
N ASP A 641 -30.21 3.59 22.77
CA ASP A 641 -31.32 2.60 22.60
C ASP A 641 -30.80 1.14 22.61
N GLY A 642 -29.93 0.83 23.59
CA GLY A 642 -29.34 -0.49 23.75
C GLY A 642 -28.37 -0.92 22.66
N LYS A 643 -27.89 0.00 21.81
CA LYS A 643 -26.98 -0.29 20.68
C LYS A 643 -25.76 0.62 20.68
N HIS A 644 -24.68 0.12 20.16
CA HIS A 644 -23.51 0.95 19.83
C HIS A 644 -23.76 1.74 18.55
N ILE A 645 -23.43 3.01 18.56
CA ILE A 645 -23.50 3.92 17.41
C ILE A 645 -22.14 4.61 17.18
N GLU A 646 -21.91 5.24 16.01
CA GLU A 646 -20.69 6.03 15.78
C GLU A 646 -20.62 7.23 16.73
N GLY A 647 -21.76 7.87 16.98
CA GLY A 647 -21.86 9.06 17.79
C GLY A 647 -23.04 9.93 17.40
N PHE A 648 -22.86 11.24 17.56
CA PHE A 648 -23.90 12.21 17.24
C PHE A 648 -23.34 13.36 16.38
N VAL A 649 -24.23 14.05 15.67
CA VAL A 649 -23.98 15.38 15.11
C VAL A 649 -24.89 16.33 15.88
N ILE A 650 -24.31 17.36 16.50
CA ILE A 650 -25.11 18.45 17.09
C ILE A 650 -25.16 19.62 16.13
N GLU A 651 -26.31 20.24 16.04
CA GLU A 651 -26.61 21.39 15.20
C GLU A 651 -27.33 22.45 16.02
N ASP A 652 -26.83 23.71 15.97
CA ASP A 652 -27.45 24.83 16.64
C ASP A 652 -28.52 25.52 15.76
N SER A 653 -29.25 26.47 16.32
CA SER A 653 -30.31 27.19 15.60
C SER A 653 -29.78 28.06 14.43
N ARG A 654 -28.48 28.30 14.33
CA ARG A 654 -27.80 28.98 13.20
C ARG A 654 -27.14 28.04 12.22
N ARG A 655 -27.40 26.74 12.34
CA ARG A 655 -26.83 25.68 11.48
C ARG A 655 -25.32 25.41 11.67
N PHE A 656 -24.76 25.87 12.79
CA PHE A 656 -23.42 25.44 13.18
C PHE A 656 -23.45 23.97 13.60
N MET A 657 -22.55 23.16 13.04
CA MET A 657 -22.51 21.70 13.28
C MET A 657 -21.16 21.28 13.87
N THR A 658 -21.20 20.32 14.80
CA THR A 658 -20.02 19.60 15.26
C THR A 658 -20.32 18.12 15.49
N LYS A 659 -19.31 17.25 15.38
CA LYS A 659 -19.41 15.80 15.52
C LYS A 659 -18.95 15.37 16.89
N LEU A 660 -19.72 14.49 17.50
CA LEU A 660 -19.40 13.82 18.75
C LEU A 660 -19.21 12.35 18.47
N LYS A 661 -17.98 11.85 18.57
CA LYS A 661 -17.67 10.43 18.40
C LYS A 661 -17.59 9.74 19.74
N LEU A 662 -18.33 8.65 19.90
CA LEU A 662 -18.38 7.90 21.13
C LEU A 662 -17.11 7.08 21.40
N ALA A 663 -16.86 6.79 22.67
CA ALA A 663 -15.68 6.07 23.13
C ALA A 663 -15.54 4.70 22.44
N TYR A 664 -16.62 3.91 22.42
CA TYR A 664 -16.66 2.62 21.74
C TYR A 664 -16.22 2.69 20.26
N TYR A 665 -16.81 3.59 19.47
CA TYR A 665 -16.45 3.76 18.06
C TYR A 665 -14.99 4.18 17.89
N SER A 666 -14.53 5.15 18.69
CA SER A 666 -13.16 5.67 18.64
C SER A 666 -12.13 4.59 18.99
N LYS A 667 -12.42 3.75 19.98
CA LYS A 667 -11.63 2.60 20.40
C LYS A 667 -11.51 1.58 19.26
N TRP A 668 -12.62 1.08 18.73
CA TRP A 668 -12.62 0.08 17.68
C TRP A 668 -12.09 0.59 16.34
N LYS A 669 -12.24 1.89 16.05
CA LYS A 669 -11.60 2.51 14.88
C LYS A 669 -10.06 2.51 15.01
N ARG A 670 -9.52 2.74 16.20
CA ARG A 670 -8.09 2.59 16.48
C ARG A 670 -7.66 1.14 16.36
N LEU A 671 -8.40 0.21 16.98
CA LEU A 671 -8.11 -1.22 16.95
C LEU A 671 -8.20 -1.83 15.55
N ARG A 672 -9.05 -1.31 14.66
CA ARG A 672 -9.05 -1.69 13.25
C ARG A 672 -7.68 -1.46 12.61
N ARG A 673 -7.05 -0.31 12.83
CA ARG A 673 -5.71 -0.03 12.31
C ARG A 673 -4.65 -0.94 12.93
N VAL A 674 -4.79 -1.24 14.23
CA VAL A 674 -3.91 -2.21 14.92
C VAL A 674 -4.06 -3.58 14.28
N ALA A 675 -5.27 -4.05 14.05
CA ALA A 675 -5.55 -5.32 13.40
C ALA A 675 -4.96 -5.37 11.97
N GLU A 676 -5.25 -4.38 11.15
CA GLU A 676 -4.72 -4.28 9.78
C GLU A 676 -3.18 -4.34 9.75
N ALA A 677 -2.51 -3.61 10.65
CA ALA A 677 -1.06 -3.61 10.74
C ALA A 677 -0.51 -4.96 11.27
N THR A 678 -1.10 -5.52 12.33
CA THR A 678 -0.68 -6.80 12.90
C THR A 678 -0.86 -7.94 11.90
N LEU A 679 -2.01 -8.02 11.24
CA LEU A 679 -2.29 -9.06 10.26
C LEU A 679 -1.41 -8.96 9.01
N ARG A 680 -0.95 -7.76 8.67
CA ARG A 680 -0.05 -7.53 7.54
C ARG A 680 1.41 -7.79 7.89
N HIS A 681 1.86 -7.36 9.06
CA HIS A 681 3.27 -7.27 9.41
C HIS A 681 3.68 -8.07 10.67
N GLY A 682 2.73 -8.70 11.37
CA GLY A 682 2.97 -9.44 12.62
C GLY A 682 3.14 -8.57 13.86
N ALA A 683 3.29 -7.26 13.71
CA ALA A 683 3.46 -6.33 14.81
C ALA A 683 2.97 -4.91 14.48
N VAL A 684 2.73 -4.11 15.50
CA VAL A 684 2.51 -2.66 15.39
C VAL A 684 3.69 -1.89 15.97
N LYS A 685 3.85 -0.63 15.57
CA LYS A 685 4.89 0.25 16.09
C LYS A 685 4.68 0.54 17.59
N ALA A 686 5.76 0.69 18.34
CA ALA A 686 5.74 1.05 19.76
C ALA A 686 4.98 2.36 20.05
N LYS A 687 4.91 3.30 19.11
CA LYS A 687 4.14 4.54 19.25
C LYS A 687 2.61 4.38 19.20
N TRP A 688 2.11 3.20 18.83
CA TRP A 688 0.69 2.89 18.92
C TRP A 688 0.34 2.64 20.38
N GLN A 689 0.04 3.71 21.09
CA GLN A 689 -0.27 3.67 22.52
C GLN A 689 -1.48 2.77 22.78
N LEU A 690 -1.21 1.52 23.16
CA LEU A 690 -2.19 0.56 23.65
C LEU A 690 -2.39 0.79 25.14
N ASN A 691 -3.05 1.91 25.49
CA ASN A 691 -3.05 2.43 26.86
C ASN A 691 -4.07 1.73 27.77
N ASP A 692 -5.09 1.10 27.18
CA ASP A 692 -6.13 0.36 27.91
C ASP A 692 -5.93 -1.15 27.83
N GLU A 693 -6.48 -1.88 28.80
CA GLU A 693 -6.34 -3.33 28.94
C GLU A 693 -6.90 -4.08 27.73
N LEU A 694 -8.12 -3.76 27.31
CA LEU A 694 -8.74 -4.36 26.14
C LEU A 694 -7.88 -4.23 24.87
N SER A 695 -7.28 -3.06 24.64
CA SER A 695 -6.43 -2.82 23.47
C SER A 695 -5.16 -3.68 23.51
N ARG A 696 -4.56 -3.89 24.69
CA ARG A 696 -3.41 -4.78 24.88
C ARG A 696 -3.77 -6.24 24.68
N GLU A 697 -4.87 -6.69 25.28
CA GLU A 697 -5.37 -8.06 25.14
C GLU A 697 -5.75 -8.38 23.68
N PHE A 698 -6.46 -7.47 23.02
CA PHE A 698 -6.83 -7.64 21.59
C PHE A 698 -5.59 -7.73 20.70
N TYR A 699 -4.58 -6.88 20.95
CA TYR A 699 -3.34 -6.90 20.19
C TYR A 699 -2.54 -8.18 20.42
N GLN A 700 -2.42 -8.62 21.69
CA GLN A 700 -1.75 -9.88 22.07
C GLN A 700 -2.45 -11.06 21.39
N TRP A 701 -3.77 -11.13 21.47
CA TRP A 701 -4.56 -12.16 20.81
C TRP A 701 -4.36 -12.18 19.29
N LEU A 702 -4.30 -11.02 18.66
CA LEU A 702 -4.00 -10.94 17.22
C LEU A 702 -2.62 -11.49 16.88
N GLN A 703 -1.62 -11.27 17.74
CA GLN A 703 -0.26 -11.75 17.51
C GLN A 703 -0.11 -13.25 17.77
N GLU A 704 -0.68 -13.73 18.84
CA GLU A 704 -0.48 -15.10 19.33
C GLU A 704 -1.42 -16.11 18.68
N GLU A 705 -2.68 -15.74 18.42
CA GLU A 705 -3.70 -16.67 17.94
C GLU A 705 -4.12 -16.42 16.50
N ILE A 706 -4.20 -15.19 16.02
CA ILE A 706 -4.72 -14.89 14.69
C ILE A 706 -3.61 -14.80 13.63
N TYR A 707 -2.55 -14.05 13.89
CA TYR A 707 -1.48 -13.88 12.92
C TYR A 707 -0.81 -15.20 12.49
N PRO A 708 -0.60 -16.20 13.37
CA PRO A 708 -0.06 -17.50 12.97
C PRO A 708 -0.96 -18.30 12.02
N LEU A 709 -2.27 -17.99 11.96
CA LEU A 709 -3.21 -18.65 11.04
C LEU A 709 -3.15 -18.08 9.61
N ARG A 710 -2.27 -17.13 9.36
CA ARG A 710 -2.03 -16.55 8.05
C ARG A 710 -1.50 -17.61 7.10
N LYS A 711 -2.17 -17.81 5.97
CA LYS A 711 -1.72 -18.74 4.92
C LYS A 711 -0.45 -18.24 4.24
N GLY A 712 0.23 -19.12 3.54
CA GLY A 712 1.44 -18.80 2.79
C GLY A 712 1.26 -17.72 1.72
N ASP A 713 0.06 -17.53 1.19
CA ASP A 713 -0.31 -16.48 0.25
C ASP A 713 -0.65 -15.13 0.93
N GLY A 714 -0.54 -15.07 2.25
CA GLY A 714 -0.84 -13.88 3.03
C GLY A 714 -2.32 -13.68 3.38
N THR A 715 -3.20 -14.61 2.99
CA THR A 715 -4.63 -14.59 3.29
C THR A 715 -4.97 -15.35 4.56
N TYR A 716 -6.23 -15.26 5.00
CA TYR A 716 -6.79 -16.00 6.11
C TYR A 716 -7.97 -16.86 5.62
N ALA A 717 -8.26 -17.97 6.28
CA ALA A 717 -9.41 -18.83 5.96
C ALA A 717 -10.76 -18.23 6.41
N PHE A 718 -10.75 -17.07 7.03
CA PHE A 718 -11.91 -16.37 7.60
C PHE A 718 -11.82 -14.87 7.33
N ALA A 719 -12.92 -14.17 7.53
CA ALA A 719 -13.00 -12.72 7.37
C ALA A 719 -12.16 -11.99 8.44
N THR A 720 -11.35 -11.05 8.01
CA THR A 720 -10.40 -10.28 8.85
C THR A 720 -10.79 -8.80 8.98
N ASP A 721 -12.04 -8.46 8.64
CA ASP A 721 -12.59 -7.16 8.99
C ASP A 721 -12.76 -7.02 10.52
N ILE A 722 -12.85 -5.80 10.99
CA ILE A 722 -12.85 -5.51 12.43
C ILE A 722 -14.07 -6.09 13.18
N ILE A 723 -15.21 -6.22 12.51
CA ILE A 723 -16.41 -6.79 13.12
C ILE A 723 -16.21 -8.29 13.33
N SER A 724 -15.75 -9.00 12.31
CA SER A 724 -15.45 -10.42 12.37
C SER A 724 -14.38 -10.75 13.40
N LEU A 725 -13.31 -9.94 13.47
CA LEU A 725 -12.25 -10.09 14.46
C LEU A 725 -12.75 -9.83 15.87
N ARG A 726 -13.58 -8.81 16.07
CA ARG A 726 -14.17 -8.50 17.38
C ARG A 726 -15.03 -9.66 17.88
N LYS A 727 -15.94 -10.19 17.05
CA LYS A 727 -16.76 -11.35 17.42
C LYS A 727 -15.93 -12.54 17.86
N ARG A 728 -14.87 -12.87 17.11
CA ARG A 728 -13.95 -13.95 17.48
C ARG A 728 -13.19 -13.67 18.77
N PHE A 729 -12.84 -12.43 19.02
CA PHE A 729 -12.19 -12.02 20.25
C PHE A 729 -13.13 -12.13 21.47
N ASP A 730 -14.40 -11.75 21.31
CA ASP A 730 -15.40 -11.80 22.35
C ASP A 730 -15.87 -13.25 22.66
N GLU A 731 -15.69 -14.18 21.72
CA GLU A 731 -16.05 -15.61 21.84
C GLU A 731 -14.94 -16.49 22.48
N ARG A 732 -13.76 -15.94 22.82
CA ARG A 732 -12.62 -16.67 23.36
C ARG A 732 -12.76 -17.10 24.84
#